data_ec5dadb78cf545b771f2e314c97ab96d
#
_entry.id   ec5dadb78cf545b771f2e314c97ab96d
#
_cell.length_a   1.000
_cell.length_b   1.000
_cell.length_c   1.000
_cell.angle_alpha   90.00
_cell.angle_beta   90.00
_cell.angle_gamma   90.00
#
_symmetry.space_group_name_H-M   'P 1'
#
loop_
_entity.id
_entity.type
_entity.pdbx_description
1 polymer ?
#
loop_
_entity_poly.entity_id
_entity_poly.type
_entity_poly.pdbx_seq_one_letter_code
_entity_poly.pdbx_strand_id
1 'polypeptide(L)'
;MPTTGVKNRWQRLRSMGREELALRLGQQLRSRLDVFRYRSGFPIKPEPLLPVPSYTPNFFFAAEDVSRLCDLLRRRLPKQAEEILARAERICLHRFDLLGYEDLYYGEDIDWHCDRVHDRRAPRWPWYKVRYLDFAEVGDSKVIWELNRHQHLVTLAKAYRLTGNEKFTEELFRQWRHWHAQNPYPFGINWASSLEVAFRSLSWIWVYFLLADSGAVPAWFREEWLRALALNGRHIEIHLSTYFSPNTHLLGEALGLFFIGTLCPELSSAERWRQRGWRMVVDEANRQVQPDGLHFEQSTYYHVYAVDFFLHAAMLALVNNTPVPAEFERTLEQMLDAICTLGRAGVPPQLGDDDGGRVFDPRRNRAEHMLDPLATGAVLFARGDFKRVSGGLREETIWLLGQRGVLEFETLPEKLPASDSVALEAGGLYALSGPGGKQLLIDAGHQGALSAGHGHADALSITLNCGGQMQLVDSGTCEYVGAGSERSRFRDTAAHNTLVVDGLPQADPGGAFGWINLPRVKSEAWISGRQFDLFIGSHDGYRRLPSPVLHRRWVFSLKADFWLVRDLALGRGQHRLDLHWHLSPHLVPGNERPEAFFSLAGGSGLCVITAENETWARDIRREWFSPVYGRKEVLNVLHFGTVAALPAEFVTLLRPLGEGRVPATTFRHLKTNAAPEVSGYRYEAADEEHTFFFASPGRAWCYESWESDAEFLYWGRRRARHLLISWNGSFIKAAGHSLISCPQPTWCEVSIQDDAVEVSGSSADLLTDEQALRNIAVDREPAWTSPVAGPSQGR
;
A
#
# COMPACT_ATOMS: atom_id res chain seq x y z
N MET A 1 -6.73 -21.02 -31.94
CA MET A 1 -7.95 -20.60 -32.67
C MET A 1 -8.03 -19.09 -32.73
N PRO A 2 -8.01 -18.40 -33.87
CA PRO A 2 -7.80 -16.94 -33.95
C PRO A 2 -9.09 -16.09 -33.97
N THR A 3 -10.22 -16.61 -33.52
CA THR A 3 -11.52 -15.90 -33.67
C THR A 3 -11.96 -15.10 -32.43
N THR A 4 -11.35 -15.30 -31.27
CA THR A 4 -11.66 -14.54 -30.03
C THR A 4 -11.10 -13.12 -30.03
N GLY A 5 -9.95 -12.90 -30.67
CA GLY A 5 -9.32 -11.57 -30.69
C GLY A 5 -10.06 -10.50 -31.52
N VAL A 6 -10.79 -10.89 -32.56
CA VAL A 6 -11.52 -9.95 -33.44
C VAL A 6 -12.85 -9.53 -32.80
N LYS A 7 -13.59 -10.46 -32.16
CA LYS A 7 -14.85 -10.14 -31.46
C LYS A 7 -14.61 -9.19 -30.29
N ASN A 8 -13.56 -9.38 -29.48
CA ASN A 8 -13.19 -8.49 -28.39
C ASN A 8 -12.78 -7.09 -28.87
N ARG A 9 -12.13 -6.99 -30.04
CA ARG A 9 -11.76 -5.70 -30.65
C ARG A 9 -12.98 -4.89 -31.07
N TRP A 10 -13.99 -5.54 -31.71
CA TRP A 10 -15.23 -4.88 -32.13
C TRP A 10 -16.10 -4.45 -30.95
N GLN A 11 -16.17 -5.25 -29.89
CA GLN A 11 -16.89 -4.89 -28.67
C GLN A 11 -16.22 -3.68 -27.98
N ARG A 12 -14.90 -3.66 -27.91
CA ARG A 12 -14.13 -2.54 -27.34
C ARG A 12 -14.31 -1.25 -28.14
N LEU A 13 -14.32 -1.33 -29.48
CA LEU A 13 -14.59 -0.16 -30.33
C LEU A 13 -16.02 0.38 -30.16
N ARG A 14 -17.00 -0.48 -29.92
CA ARG A 14 -18.39 -0.08 -29.69
C ARG A 14 -18.63 0.56 -28.31
N SER A 15 -17.80 0.26 -27.33
CA SER A 15 -17.87 0.86 -25.99
C SER A 15 -17.15 2.21 -25.89
N MET A 16 -16.34 2.60 -26.87
CA MET A 16 -15.61 3.88 -26.87
C MET A 16 -16.53 5.04 -27.24
N GLY A 17 -16.42 6.14 -26.47
CA GLY A 17 -17.05 7.40 -26.83
C GLY A 17 -16.43 8.04 -28.08
N ARG A 18 -17.17 8.95 -28.71
CA ARG A 18 -16.70 9.65 -29.94
C ARG A 18 -15.41 10.43 -29.71
N GLU A 19 -15.24 11.02 -28.54
CA GLU A 19 -14.04 11.80 -28.17
C GLU A 19 -12.82 10.88 -28.02
N GLU A 20 -12.97 9.76 -27.32
CA GLU A 20 -11.93 8.76 -27.19
C GLU A 20 -11.49 8.21 -28.55
N LEU A 21 -12.45 7.89 -29.42
CA LEU A 21 -12.17 7.38 -30.77
C LEU A 21 -11.40 8.41 -31.58
N ALA A 22 -11.82 9.69 -31.54
CA ALA A 22 -11.17 10.78 -32.25
C ALA A 22 -9.73 11.00 -31.73
N LEU A 23 -9.54 10.98 -30.41
CA LEU A 23 -8.22 11.09 -29.80
C LEU A 23 -7.30 9.95 -30.23
N ARG A 24 -7.75 8.71 -30.11
CA ARG A 24 -6.96 7.52 -30.49
C ARG A 24 -6.59 7.51 -31.96
N LEU A 25 -7.52 7.87 -32.85
CA LEU A 25 -7.25 8.02 -34.27
C LEU A 25 -6.22 9.13 -34.53
N GLY A 26 -6.36 10.26 -33.88
CA GLY A 26 -5.41 11.37 -33.94
C GLY A 26 -4.01 10.97 -33.49
N GLN A 27 -3.90 10.26 -32.37
CA GLN A 27 -2.62 9.73 -31.86
C GLN A 27 -1.99 8.75 -32.86
N GLN A 28 -2.75 7.81 -33.42
CA GLN A 28 -2.26 6.84 -34.40
C GLN A 28 -1.78 7.52 -35.68
N LEU A 29 -2.54 8.49 -36.20
CA LEU A 29 -2.16 9.23 -37.41
C LEU A 29 -0.85 9.99 -37.18
N ARG A 30 -0.72 10.71 -36.05
CA ARG A 30 0.49 11.45 -35.70
C ARG A 30 1.71 10.52 -35.55
N SER A 31 1.54 9.40 -34.86
CA SER A 31 2.63 8.41 -34.70
C SER A 31 3.12 7.85 -36.06
N ARG A 32 2.18 7.52 -36.96
CA ARG A 32 2.54 7.06 -38.33
C ARG A 32 3.21 8.16 -39.17
N LEU A 33 2.73 9.40 -39.02
CA LEU A 33 3.31 10.54 -39.70
C LEU A 33 4.73 10.82 -39.23
N ASP A 34 4.98 10.72 -37.91
CA ASP A 34 6.31 10.92 -37.33
C ASP A 34 7.31 9.87 -37.82
N VAL A 35 6.88 8.59 -37.94
CA VAL A 35 7.70 7.52 -38.53
C VAL A 35 7.94 7.76 -40.04
N PHE A 36 6.92 8.20 -40.76
CA PHE A 36 7.06 8.52 -42.19
C PHE A 36 8.07 9.67 -42.39
N ARG A 37 7.93 10.75 -41.67
CA ARG A 37 8.87 11.90 -41.71
C ARG A 37 10.30 11.48 -41.43
N TYR A 38 10.53 10.71 -40.37
CA TYR A 38 11.87 10.24 -40.05
C TYR A 38 12.48 9.43 -41.19
N ARG A 39 11.73 8.45 -41.72
CA ARG A 39 12.19 7.61 -42.83
C ARG A 39 12.42 8.35 -44.15
N SER A 40 11.71 9.44 -44.35
CA SER A 40 11.86 10.31 -45.53
C SER A 40 12.95 11.35 -45.39
N GLY A 41 13.74 11.30 -44.30
CA GLY A 41 14.79 12.31 -44.03
C GLY A 41 14.28 13.68 -43.63
N PHE A 42 12.99 13.82 -43.28
CA PHE A 42 12.39 15.03 -42.74
C PHE A 42 12.17 14.90 -41.23
N PRO A 43 13.20 15.10 -40.40
CA PRO A 43 13.04 14.98 -38.95
C PRO A 43 11.99 15.98 -38.45
N ILE A 44 11.43 15.67 -37.31
CA ILE A 44 10.54 16.61 -36.61
C ILE A 44 11.37 17.85 -36.32
N LYS A 45 10.93 18.98 -36.88
CA LYS A 45 11.61 20.25 -36.60
C LYS A 45 11.54 20.52 -35.12
N PRO A 46 12.67 20.88 -34.47
CA PRO A 46 12.65 21.36 -33.12
C PRO A 46 11.69 22.56 -32.99
N GLU A 47 11.05 22.64 -31.86
CA GLU A 47 10.18 23.74 -31.55
C GLU A 47 10.97 25.08 -31.61
N PRO A 48 10.42 26.15 -32.18
CA PRO A 48 11.05 27.46 -32.16
C PRO A 48 11.34 27.89 -30.72
N LEU A 49 12.55 28.35 -30.46
CA LEU A 49 12.89 29.00 -29.21
C LEU A 49 12.47 30.48 -29.26
N LEU A 50 11.86 30.95 -28.19
CA LEU A 50 11.51 32.38 -28.02
C LEU A 50 12.81 33.17 -27.80
N PRO A 51 12.97 34.33 -28.44
CA PRO A 51 14.19 35.11 -28.32
C PRO A 51 14.40 35.69 -26.90
N VAL A 52 13.32 35.94 -26.17
CA VAL A 52 13.33 36.40 -24.79
C VAL A 52 12.28 35.60 -24.00
N PRO A 53 12.64 34.90 -22.93
CA PRO A 53 11.73 34.25 -22.05
C PRO A 53 10.73 35.21 -21.42
N SER A 54 9.48 34.79 -21.24
CA SER A 54 8.43 35.63 -20.66
C SER A 54 8.61 35.85 -19.14
N TYR A 55 9.40 35.00 -18.50
CA TYR A 55 9.73 35.04 -17.06
C TYR A 55 11.01 34.27 -16.78
N THR A 56 11.60 34.50 -15.59
CA THR A 56 12.72 33.70 -15.06
C THR A 56 12.16 32.62 -14.15
N PRO A 57 12.34 31.33 -14.49
CA PRO A 57 11.83 30.25 -13.67
C PRO A 57 12.69 30.05 -12.43
N ASN A 58 12.03 29.68 -11.33
CA ASN A 58 12.70 29.23 -10.12
C ASN A 58 12.63 27.70 -10.02
N PHE A 59 13.77 27.09 -9.78
CA PHE A 59 13.81 25.69 -9.34
C PHE A 59 13.67 25.63 -7.81
N PHE A 60 13.68 24.46 -7.20
CA PHE A 60 13.54 24.29 -5.74
C PHE A 60 14.67 24.99 -4.96
N PHE A 61 15.79 25.21 -5.61
CA PHE A 61 16.98 25.90 -5.07
C PHE A 61 17.60 26.80 -6.14
N ALA A 62 18.27 27.86 -5.70
CA ALA A 62 19.07 28.66 -6.59
C ALA A 62 20.40 27.95 -6.90
N ALA A 63 20.96 28.20 -8.09
CA ALA A 63 22.18 27.53 -8.52
C ALA A 63 23.35 27.78 -7.54
N GLU A 64 23.50 29.04 -7.03
CA GLU A 64 24.50 29.42 -6.04
C GLU A 64 24.34 28.72 -4.67
N ASP A 65 23.15 28.19 -4.35
CA ASP A 65 22.93 27.51 -3.07
C ASP A 65 23.34 26.04 -3.10
N VAL A 66 23.54 25.43 -4.29
CA VAL A 66 23.82 24.00 -4.42
C VAL A 66 25.01 23.56 -3.57
N SER A 67 26.07 24.35 -3.53
CA SER A 67 27.27 24.04 -2.70
C SER A 67 26.94 24.02 -1.22
N ARG A 68 26.10 24.95 -0.75
CA ARG A 68 25.62 24.99 0.65
C ARG A 68 24.73 23.80 0.98
N LEU A 69 23.87 23.40 0.04
CA LEU A 69 23.00 22.20 0.20
C LEU A 69 23.82 20.91 0.25
N CYS A 70 24.88 20.81 -0.55
CA CYS A 70 25.83 19.69 -0.46
C CYS A 70 26.53 19.62 0.90
N ASP A 71 26.96 20.77 1.45
CA ASP A 71 27.56 20.84 2.79
C ASP A 71 26.53 20.49 3.89
N LEU A 72 25.28 20.88 3.70
CA LEU A 72 24.20 20.53 4.59
C LEU A 72 23.93 19.01 4.56
N LEU A 73 23.88 18.43 3.37
CA LEU A 73 23.71 16.99 3.16
C LEU A 73 24.84 16.19 3.87
N ARG A 74 26.10 16.58 3.68
CA ARG A 74 27.24 15.93 4.35
C ARG A 74 27.15 16.00 5.87
N ARG A 75 26.71 17.14 6.41
CA ARG A 75 26.63 17.35 7.86
C ARG A 75 25.44 16.64 8.49
N ARG A 76 24.30 16.61 7.83
CA ARG A 76 23.04 16.08 8.39
C ARG A 76 22.79 14.62 8.03
N LEU A 77 23.21 14.22 6.85
CA LEU A 77 22.99 12.90 6.29
C LEU A 77 24.28 12.30 5.70
N PRO A 78 25.35 12.15 6.52
CA PRO A 78 26.67 11.72 6.02
C PRO A 78 26.64 10.37 5.33
N LYS A 79 25.89 9.40 5.84
CA LYS A 79 25.75 8.08 5.21
C LYS A 79 25.13 8.16 3.82
N GLN A 80 24.11 8.99 3.62
CA GLN A 80 23.50 9.18 2.31
C GLN A 80 24.44 9.89 1.33
N ALA A 81 25.23 10.84 1.81
CA ALA A 81 26.28 11.46 0.98
C ALA A 81 27.32 10.42 0.53
N GLU A 82 27.75 9.52 1.41
CA GLU A 82 28.68 8.41 1.08
C GLU A 82 28.03 7.42 0.09
N GLU A 83 26.76 7.07 0.27
CA GLU A 83 26.01 6.19 -0.63
C GLU A 83 25.85 6.79 -2.04
N ILE A 84 25.60 8.12 -2.15
CA ILE A 84 25.57 8.80 -3.44
C ILE A 84 26.92 8.64 -4.15
N LEU A 85 28.03 8.86 -3.46
CA LEU A 85 29.35 8.71 -4.04
C LEU A 85 29.66 7.27 -4.45
N ALA A 86 29.36 6.30 -3.59
CA ALA A 86 29.57 4.88 -3.89
C ALA A 86 28.75 4.44 -5.11
N ARG A 87 27.50 4.90 -5.24
CA ARG A 87 26.67 4.64 -6.43
C ARG A 87 27.23 5.29 -7.68
N ALA A 88 27.66 6.56 -7.58
CA ALA A 88 28.23 7.26 -8.72
C ALA A 88 29.51 6.59 -9.27
N GLU A 89 30.36 6.04 -8.38
CA GLU A 89 31.52 5.22 -8.78
C GLU A 89 31.09 3.97 -9.57
N ARG A 90 30.07 3.25 -9.13
CA ARG A 90 29.55 2.08 -9.83
C ARG A 90 28.91 2.45 -11.18
N ILE A 91 28.17 3.57 -11.23
CA ILE A 91 27.59 4.09 -12.47
C ILE A 91 28.69 4.39 -13.51
N CYS A 92 29.83 4.96 -13.09
CA CYS A 92 31.00 5.15 -13.97
C CYS A 92 31.57 3.83 -14.50
N LEU A 93 31.31 2.71 -13.85
CA LEU A 93 31.65 1.36 -14.30
C LEU A 93 30.50 0.65 -15.02
N HIS A 94 29.44 1.35 -15.36
CA HIS A 94 28.19 0.85 -15.95
C HIS A 94 27.52 -0.26 -15.13
N ARG A 95 27.62 -0.14 -13.80
CA ARG A 95 26.97 -1.02 -12.84
C ARG A 95 25.84 -0.26 -12.18
N PHE A 96 24.64 -0.78 -12.29
CA PHE A 96 23.42 -0.12 -11.85
C PHE A 96 22.65 -1.00 -10.88
N ASP A 97 22.05 -0.36 -9.86
CA ASP A 97 21.02 -0.98 -9.03
C ASP A 97 19.67 -0.49 -9.57
N LEU A 98 18.87 -1.41 -10.04
CA LEU A 98 17.56 -1.12 -10.64
C LEU A 98 16.49 -1.95 -9.92
N LEU A 99 15.48 -1.31 -9.36
CA LEU A 99 14.43 -2.00 -8.62
C LEU A 99 15.03 -2.77 -7.42
N GLY A 100 14.73 -4.06 -7.28
CA GLY A 100 15.36 -4.96 -6.30
C GLY A 100 16.64 -5.65 -6.78
N TYR A 101 17.03 -5.44 -8.04
CA TYR A 101 18.24 -6.01 -8.60
C TYR A 101 19.45 -5.13 -8.33
N GLU A 102 20.54 -5.71 -7.88
CA GLU A 102 21.76 -5.01 -7.49
C GLU A 102 22.91 -5.35 -8.45
N ASP A 103 23.79 -4.38 -8.67
CA ASP A 103 25.05 -4.52 -9.40
C ASP A 103 24.94 -5.04 -10.84
N LEU A 104 23.86 -4.67 -11.55
CA LEU A 104 23.66 -5.07 -12.95
C LEU A 104 24.70 -4.41 -13.86
N TYR A 105 25.58 -5.22 -14.49
CA TYR A 105 26.59 -4.73 -15.42
C TYR A 105 26.07 -4.66 -16.85
N TYR A 106 26.10 -3.48 -17.44
CA TYR A 106 25.62 -3.20 -18.79
C TYR A 106 26.68 -3.22 -19.89
N GLY A 107 27.92 -3.63 -19.55
CA GLY A 107 29.02 -3.65 -20.50
C GLY A 107 29.74 -2.31 -20.64
N GLU A 108 30.80 -2.29 -21.46
CA GLU A 108 31.51 -1.04 -21.78
C GLU A 108 30.64 -0.08 -22.60
N ASP A 109 29.76 -0.65 -23.44
CA ASP A 109 28.80 0.05 -24.29
C ASP A 109 27.39 -0.26 -23.83
N ILE A 110 26.72 0.70 -23.18
CA ILE A 110 25.42 0.48 -22.56
C ILE A 110 24.36 0.20 -23.62
N ASP A 111 23.73 -0.98 -23.58
CA ASP A 111 22.55 -1.28 -24.38
C ASP A 111 21.27 -0.82 -23.68
N TRP A 112 20.76 0.35 -24.06
CA TRP A 112 19.55 0.98 -23.50
C TRP A 112 18.23 0.27 -23.83
N HIS A 113 18.29 -0.78 -24.62
CA HIS A 113 17.14 -1.61 -25.00
C HIS A 113 17.17 -3.00 -24.37
N CYS A 114 18.14 -3.27 -23.51
CA CYS A 114 18.35 -4.59 -22.90
C CYS A 114 17.78 -4.67 -21.48
N ASP A 115 16.97 -5.68 -21.25
CA ASP A 115 16.69 -6.21 -19.93
C ASP A 115 17.87 -7.10 -19.52
N ARG A 116 18.75 -6.59 -18.65
CA ARG A 116 19.96 -7.31 -18.20
C ARG A 116 19.69 -8.39 -17.20
N VAL A 117 18.52 -8.40 -16.60
CA VAL A 117 18.12 -9.46 -15.66
C VAL A 117 17.85 -10.76 -16.42
N HIS A 118 17.15 -10.67 -17.56
CA HIS A 118 16.72 -11.82 -18.33
C HIS A 118 17.49 -11.97 -19.64
N ASP A 119 18.48 -11.12 -19.90
CA ASP A 119 19.27 -11.04 -21.14
C ASP A 119 18.38 -10.98 -22.39
N ARG A 120 17.36 -10.11 -22.35
CA ARG A 120 16.41 -9.87 -23.43
C ARG A 120 16.57 -8.48 -23.99
N ARG A 121 16.47 -8.36 -25.32
CA ARG A 121 16.62 -7.09 -26.00
C ARG A 121 15.34 -6.70 -26.72
N ALA A 122 14.78 -5.54 -26.37
CA ALA A 122 13.62 -5.00 -27.04
C ALA A 122 13.93 -4.56 -28.48
N PRO A 123 13.02 -4.80 -29.44
CA PRO A 123 13.22 -4.42 -30.83
C PRO A 123 13.21 -2.90 -31.02
N ARG A 124 14.03 -2.40 -31.96
CA ARG A 124 14.05 -0.97 -32.34
C ARG A 124 13.00 -0.67 -33.43
N TRP A 125 11.78 -1.11 -33.19
CA TRP A 125 10.64 -0.80 -34.05
C TRP A 125 10.05 0.57 -33.75
N PRO A 126 9.16 1.13 -34.59
CA PRO A 126 8.33 2.26 -34.21
C PRO A 126 7.68 1.95 -32.85
N TRP A 127 7.82 2.86 -31.89
CA TRP A 127 7.47 2.62 -30.48
C TRP A 127 6.08 2.00 -30.28
N TYR A 128 5.07 2.43 -31.05
CA TYR A 128 3.69 1.92 -30.99
C TYR A 128 3.51 0.48 -31.50
N LYS A 129 4.56 -0.14 -32.04
CA LYS A 129 4.58 -1.54 -32.46
C LYS A 129 5.27 -2.46 -31.46
N VAL A 130 6.01 -1.92 -30.52
CA VAL A 130 6.70 -2.68 -29.47
C VAL A 130 5.64 -3.19 -28.48
N ARG A 131 5.60 -4.50 -28.29
CA ARG A 131 4.69 -5.15 -27.35
C ARG A 131 5.36 -5.26 -25.98
N TYR A 132 5.45 -4.13 -25.28
CA TYR A 132 6.21 -4.00 -24.03
C TYR A 132 5.68 -4.84 -22.86
N LEU A 133 4.51 -5.48 -22.96
CA LEU A 133 3.98 -6.47 -22.00
C LEU A 133 4.19 -7.91 -22.47
N ASP A 134 4.90 -8.14 -23.57
CA ASP A 134 5.21 -9.47 -24.09
C ASP A 134 6.64 -9.84 -23.67
N PHE A 135 6.78 -10.63 -22.61
CA PHE A 135 8.08 -11.08 -22.09
C PHE A 135 8.97 -11.74 -23.15
N ALA A 136 8.37 -12.50 -24.08
CA ALA A 136 9.14 -13.15 -25.15
C ALA A 136 9.76 -12.14 -26.12
N GLU A 137 9.14 -10.96 -26.29
CA GLU A 137 9.60 -9.92 -27.21
C GLU A 137 10.63 -8.98 -26.54
N VAL A 138 10.38 -8.56 -25.29
CA VAL A 138 11.16 -7.48 -24.67
C VAL A 138 11.84 -7.86 -23.34
N GLY A 139 11.52 -8.99 -22.76
CA GLY A 139 11.87 -9.28 -21.37
C GLY A 139 10.95 -8.51 -20.41
N ASP A 140 11.45 -8.13 -19.25
CA ASP A 140 10.75 -7.24 -18.35
C ASP A 140 11.00 -5.77 -18.74
N SER A 141 9.97 -5.15 -19.34
CA SER A 141 10.02 -3.75 -19.75
C SER A 141 10.32 -2.80 -18.61
N LYS A 142 9.94 -3.17 -17.38
CA LYS A 142 10.16 -2.35 -16.19
C LYS A 142 11.67 -2.17 -15.90
N VAL A 143 12.47 -3.24 -16.05
CA VAL A 143 13.93 -3.18 -15.89
C VAL A 143 14.54 -2.25 -16.93
N ILE A 144 14.09 -2.35 -18.21
CA ILE A 144 14.58 -1.45 -19.26
C ILE A 144 14.24 0.00 -18.93
N TRP A 145 13.00 0.27 -18.60
CA TRP A 145 12.51 1.63 -18.35
C TRP A 145 13.17 2.28 -17.14
N GLU A 146 13.43 1.53 -16.07
CA GLU A 146 14.03 2.07 -14.85
C GLU A 146 15.40 2.71 -15.13
N LEU A 147 16.26 2.05 -15.92
CA LEU A 147 17.51 2.66 -16.37
C LEU A 147 17.28 3.91 -17.24
N ASN A 148 16.27 3.85 -18.13
CA ASN A 148 15.97 4.90 -19.10
C ASN A 148 15.18 6.09 -18.51
N ARG A 149 14.83 6.07 -17.24
CA ARG A 149 14.38 7.24 -16.45
C ARG A 149 15.51 8.22 -16.19
N HIS A 150 16.75 7.80 -16.35
CA HIS A 150 17.97 8.59 -16.21
C HIS A 150 18.19 9.19 -14.81
N GLN A 151 17.57 8.65 -13.76
CA GLN A 151 17.78 9.11 -12.39
C GLN A 151 19.23 8.88 -11.92
N HIS A 152 19.93 7.93 -12.51
CA HIS A 152 21.38 7.71 -12.30
C HIS A 152 22.23 8.89 -12.77
N LEU A 153 21.80 9.67 -13.76
CA LEU A 153 22.49 10.90 -14.16
C LEU A 153 22.38 11.99 -13.09
N VAL A 154 21.24 12.03 -12.35
CA VAL A 154 21.10 12.92 -11.20
C VAL A 154 22.08 12.52 -10.09
N THR A 155 22.31 11.22 -9.88
CA THR A 155 23.31 10.72 -8.93
C THR A 155 24.73 11.17 -9.31
N LEU A 156 25.10 11.11 -10.61
CA LEU A 156 26.39 11.61 -11.10
C LEU A 156 26.53 13.12 -10.89
N ALA A 157 25.47 13.89 -11.19
CA ALA A 157 25.48 15.35 -10.96
C ALA A 157 25.66 15.70 -9.47
N LYS A 158 24.95 15.01 -8.56
CA LYS A 158 25.12 15.15 -7.11
C LYS A 158 26.55 14.79 -6.66
N ALA A 159 27.12 13.69 -7.18
CA ALA A 159 28.47 13.27 -6.84
C ALA A 159 29.53 14.30 -7.29
N TYR A 160 29.37 14.88 -8.48
CA TYR A 160 30.21 16.00 -8.91
C TYR A 160 30.09 17.19 -7.95
N ARG A 161 28.87 17.59 -7.61
CA ARG A 161 28.66 18.74 -6.68
C ARG A 161 29.17 18.47 -5.28
N LEU A 162 29.15 17.21 -4.84
CA LEU A 162 29.75 16.81 -3.57
C LEU A 162 31.30 16.82 -3.60
N THR A 163 31.96 16.51 -4.72
CA THR A 163 33.41 16.25 -4.73
C THR A 163 34.24 17.21 -5.59
N GLY A 164 33.60 17.85 -6.58
CA GLY A 164 34.31 18.58 -7.63
C GLY A 164 35.02 17.69 -8.65
N ASN A 165 34.88 16.36 -8.60
CA ASN A 165 35.56 15.44 -9.49
C ASN A 165 34.88 15.37 -10.87
N GLU A 166 35.53 15.88 -11.88
CA GLU A 166 35.01 16.02 -13.25
C GLU A 166 34.68 14.68 -13.92
N LYS A 167 35.24 13.55 -13.47
CA LYS A 167 34.91 12.23 -14.04
C LYS A 167 33.43 11.94 -14.03
N PHE A 168 32.68 12.43 -13.03
CA PHE A 168 31.26 12.23 -12.91
C PHE A 168 30.47 13.00 -13.96
N THR A 169 30.88 14.22 -14.29
CA THR A 169 30.28 15.03 -15.36
C THR A 169 30.69 14.55 -16.74
N GLU A 170 31.92 14.12 -16.92
CA GLU A 170 32.41 13.51 -18.17
C GLU A 170 31.56 12.26 -18.50
N GLU A 171 31.38 11.37 -17.52
CA GLU A 171 30.58 10.17 -17.67
C GLU A 171 29.09 10.51 -17.92
N LEU A 172 28.52 11.49 -17.19
CA LEU A 172 27.16 11.96 -17.38
C LEU A 172 26.91 12.39 -18.83
N PHE A 173 27.76 13.27 -19.38
CA PHE A 173 27.62 13.79 -20.73
C PHE A 173 27.93 12.74 -21.78
N ARG A 174 28.82 11.78 -21.50
CA ARG A 174 29.07 10.63 -22.36
C ARG A 174 27.82 9.75 -22.47
N GLN A 175 27.19 9.39 -21.35
CA GLN A 175 25.96 8.61 -21.34
C GLN A 175 24.80 9.37 -22.00
N TRP A 176 24.66 10.69 -21.77
CA TRP A 176 23.68 11.53 -22.44
C TRP A 176 23.74 11.41 -23.96
N ARG A 177 24.93 11.66 -24.55
CA ARG A 177 25.11 11.58 -26.02
C ARG A 177 24.91 10.16 -26.55
N HIS A 178 25.45 9.19 -25.83
CA HIS A 178 25.30 7.79 -26.19
C HIS A 178 23.83 7.36 -26.24
N TRP A 179 23.05 7.76 -25.22
CA TRP A 179 21.60 7.47 -25.22
C TRP A 179 20.89 8.10 -26.40
N HIS A 180 21.11 9.37 -26.69
CA HIS A 180 20.47 10.07 -27.79
C HIS A 180 20.80 9.44 -29.16
N ALA A 181 22.04 9.00 -29.36
CA ALA A 181 22.43 8.29 -30.58
C ALA A 181 21.70 6.95 -30.76
N GLN A 182 21.41 6.26 -29.67
CA GLN A 182 20.77 4.94 -29.71
C GLN A 182 19.24 4.97 -29.64
N ASN A 183 18.64 6.07 -29.26
CA ASN A 183 17.21 6.24 -29.06
C ASN A 183 16.57 7.33 -29.96
N PRO A 184 16.75 7.24 -31.29
CA PRO A 184 16.16 8.22 -32.20
C PRO A 184 14.63 8.15 -32.15
N TYR A 185 13.98 9.29 -31.92
CA TYR A 185 12.52 9.38 -32.02
C TYR A 185 12.06 9.14 -33.46
N PRO A 186 11.01 8.31 -33.73
CA PRO A 186 10.10 7.65 -32.79
C PRO A 186 10.31 6.13 -32.68
N PHE A 187 11.51 5.66 -32.44
CA PHE A 187 11.84 4.22 -32.42
C PHE A 187 12.29 3.72 -31.06
N GLY A 188 11.90 2.48 -30.75
CA GLY A 188 12.31 1.76 -29.53
C GLY A 188 11.34 1.86 -28.38
N ILE A 189 11.55 0.99 -27.41
CA ILE A 189 10.70 0.82 -26.22
C ILE A 189 10.69 2.07 -25.31
N ASN A 190 11.76 2.89 -25.37
CA ASN A 190 11.93 4.07 -24.53
C ASN A 190 11.02 5.25 -24.90
N TRP A 191 10.20 5.08 -25.94
CA TRP A 191 9.12 5.99 -26.34
C TRP A 191 7.72 5.36 -26.18
N ALA A 192 7.62 4.11 -25.72
CA ALA A 192 6.36 3.38 -25.65
C ALA A 192 5.45 3.80 -24.50
N SER A 193 6.00 4.42 -23.47
CA SER A 193 5.26 4.96 -22.32
C SER A 193 5.56 6.44 -22.13
N SER A 194 4.52 7.27 -22.15
CA SER A 194 4.62 8.72 -21.93
C SER A 194 5.06 9.03 -20.49
N LEU A 195 4.70 8.19 -19.51
CA LEU A 195 5.15 8.32 -18.14
C LEU A 195 6.68 8.21 -18.04
N GLU A 196 7.29 7.25 -18.74
CA GLU A 196 8.76 7.09 -18.75
C GLU A 196 9.46 8.29 -19.42
N VAL A 197 8.82 8.87 -20.43
CA VAL A 197 9.29 10.11 -21.05
C VAL A 197 9.21 11.29 -20.06
N ALA A 198 8.15 11.34 -19.26
CA ALA A 198 8.01 12.35 -18.21
C ALA A 198 9.11 12.20 -17.13
N PHE A 199 9.34 11.01 -16.61
CA PHE A 199 10.41 10.73 -15.63
C PHE A 199 11.78 11.14 -16.14
N ARG A 200 12.10 10.76 -17.34
CA ARG A 200 13.36 11.15 -17.99
C ARG A 200 13.49 12.66 -18.09
N SER A 201 12.40 13.36 -18.40
CA SER A 201 12.38 14.81 -18.46
C SER A 201 12.65 15.45 -17.09
N LEU A 202 12.04 14.94 -16.03
CA LEU A 202 12.30 15.39 -14.65
C LEU A 202 13.77 15.18 -14.30
N SER A 203 14.34 14.01 -14.57
CA SER A 203 15.75 13.72 -14.31
C SER A 203 16.69 14.68 -15.04
N TRP A 204 16.40 14.99 -16.31
CA TRP A 204 17.21 15.93 -17.10
C TRP A 204 17.10 17.37 -16.58
N ILE A 205 15.95 17.76 -16.07
CA ILE A 205 15.75 19.05 -15.43
C ILE A 205 16.58 19.13 -14.14
N TRP A 206 16.52 18.11 -13.29
CA TRP A 206 17.34 18.02 -12.08
C TRP A 206 18.83 18.13 -12.39
N VAL A 207 19.33 17.39 -13.39
CA VAL A 207 20.75 17.46 -13.84
C VAL A 207 21.14 18.89 -14.22
N TYR A 208 20.30 19.56 -15.02
CA TYR A 208 20.59 20.92 -15.47
C TYR A 208 20.71 21.90 -14.29
N PHE A 209 19.74 21.91 -13.39
CA PHE A 209 19.75 22.84 -12.26
C PHE A 209 20.82 22.52 -11.22
N LEU A 210 21.19 21.27 -11.04
CA LEU A 210 22.33 20.90 -10.20
C LEU A 210 23.66 21.41 -10.74
N LEU A 211 23.84 21.51 -12.06
CA LEU A 211 25.10 21.85 -12.70
C LEU A 211 25.17 23.30 -13.21
N ALA A 212 24.08 24.05 -13.21
CA ALA A 212 23.94 25.32 -13.93
C ALA A 212 25.03 26.37 -13.66
N ASP A 213 25.57 26.48 -12.44
CA ASP A 213 26.64 27.43 -12.04
C ASP A 213 28.03 26.81 -11.94
N SER A 214 28.16 25.52 -12.24
CA SER A 214 29.38 24.77 -11.90
C SER A 214 30.53 24.93 -12.87
N GLY A 215 30.32 25.57 -14.03
CA GLY A 215 31.30 25.62 -15.11
C GLY A 215 31.55 24.27 -15.83
N ALA A 216 31.03 23.17 -15.33
CA ALA A 216 31.20 21.84 -15.92
C ALA A 216 30.24 21.56 -17.09
N VAL A 217 29.24 22.42 -17.30
CA VAL A 217 28.24 22.24 -18.37
C VAL A 217 28.85 22.60 -19.70
N PRO A 218 29.00 21.67 -20.66
CA PRO A 218 29.50 21.96 -21.98
C PRO A 218 28.62 22.98 -22.72
N ALA A 219 29.19 23.84 -23.51
CA ALA A 219 28.48 24.90 -24.26
C ALA A 219 27.35 24.38 -25.16
N TRP A 220 27.50 23.16 -25.69
CA TRP A 220 26.50 22.50 -26.54
C TRP A 220 25.30 21.95 -25.77
N PHE A 221 25.45 21.66 -24.45
CA PHE A 221 24.47 20.87 -23.69
C PHE A 221 23.12 21.58 -23.55
N ARG A 222 23.12 22.90 -23.25
CA ARG A 222 21.87 23.65 -23.04
C ARG A 222 20.95 23.61 -24.26
N GLU A 223 21.48 23.74 -25.46
CA GLU A 223 20.68 23.70 -26.68
C GLU A 223 20.14 22.29 -26.96
N GLU A 224 20.98 21.26 -26.82
CA GLU A 224 20.55 19.86 -26.96
C GLU A 224 19.51 19.48 -25.91
N TRP A 225 19.66 19.92 -24.68
CA TRP A 225 18.74 19.72 -23.56
C TRP A 225 17.38 20.35 -23.84
N LEU A 226 17.29 21.60 -24.25
CA LEU A 226 16.05 22.27 -24.64
C LEU A 226 15.34 21.57 -25.80
N ARG A 227 16.09 21.18 -26.82
CA ARG A 227 15.54 20.41 -27.95
C ARG A 227 14.97 19.05 -27.53
N ALA A 228 15.68 18.36 -26.65
CA ALA A 228 15.24 17.06 -26.12
C ALA A 228 13.97 17.20 -25.27
N LEU A 229 13.91 18.21 -24.39
CA LEU A 229 12.70 18.48 -23.60
C LEU A 229 11.53 18.96 -24.44
N ALA A 230 11.75 19.73 -25.51
CA ALA A 230 10.71 20.10 -26.46
C ALA A 230 10.11 18.87 -27.12
N LEU A 231 10.95 17.92 -27.53
CA LEU A 231 10.50 16.65 -28.12
C LEU A 231 9.73 15.79 -27.11
N ASN A 232 10.23 15.68 -25.88
CA ASN A 232 9.56 14.95 -24.79
C ASN A 232 8.20 15.58 -24.46
N GLY A 233 8.12 16.89 -24.25
CA GLY A 233 6.87 17.60 -23.98
C GLY A 233 5.83 17.43 -25.08
N ARG A 234 6.26 17.51 -26.37
CA ARG A 234 5.41 17.21 -27.51
C ARG A 234 4.90 15.77 -27.49
N HIS A 235 5.78 14.80 -27.19
CA HIS A 235 5.38 13.38 -27.12
C HIS A 235 4.36 13.17 -26.02
N ILE A 236 4.62 13.65 -24.81
CA ILE A 236 3.70 13.55 -23.67
C ILE A 236 2.35 14.19 -24.00
N GLU A 237 2.34 15.43 -24.52
CA GLU A 237 1.10 16.15 -24.85
C GLU A 237 0.22 15.41 -25.83
N ILE A 238 0.82 14.75 -26.84
CA ILE A 238 0.09 13.98 -27.86
C ILE A 238 -0.41 12.65 -27.32
N HIS A 239 0.36 12.00 -26.44
CA HIS A 239 0.13 10.62 -26.01
C HIS A 239 -0.26 10.49 -24.55
N LEU A 240 -0.92 11.53 -23.98
CA LEU A 240 -1.48 11.47 -22.64
C LEU A 240 -2.37 10.25 -22.44
N SER A 241 -2.26 9.63 -21.29
CA SER A 241 -2.95 8.38 -20.92
C SER A 241 -4.42 8.59 -20.51
N THR A 242 -5.09 9.63 -21.04
CA THR A 242 -6.44 10.08 -20.65
C THR A 242 -7.50 8.98 -20.68
N TYR A 243 -7.40 8.02 -21.61
CA TYR A 243 -8.35 6.91 -21.72
C TYR A 243 -7.71 5.52 -21.59
N PHE A 244 -6.40 5.46 -21.57
CA PHE A 244 -5.69 4.18 -21.48
C PHE A 244 -5.40 3.80 -20.02
N SER A 245 -4.79 4.71 -19.28
CA SER A 245 -4.46 4.57 -17.87
C SER A 245 -4.61 5.94 -17.20
N PRO A 246 -5.86 6.43 -17.03
CA PRO A 246 -6.09 7.72 -16.39
C PRO A 246 -5.94 7.60 -14.85
N ASN A 247 -4.76 7.26 -14.42
CA ASN A 247 -4.36 7.02 -13.04
C ASN A 247 -3.02 7.72 -12.77
N THR A 248 -2.14 7.15 -11.97
CA THR A 248 -0.79 7.68 -11.73
C THR A 248 0.01 7.89 -13.02
N HIS A 249 -0.27 7.16 -14.11
CA HIS A 249 0.35 7.45 -15.42
C HIS A 249 -0.01 8.85 -15.90
N LEU A 250 -1.29 9.18 -15.94
CA LEU A 250 -1.75 10.50 -16.38
C LEU A 250 -1.24 11.61 -15.47
N LEU A 251 -1.19 11.36 -14.16
CA LEU A 251 -0.68 12.30 -13.17
C LEU A 251 0.81 12.60 -13.38
N GLY A 252 1.64 11.57 -13.57
CA GLY A 252 3.08 11.74 -13.84
C GLY A 252 3.35 12.43 -15.19
N GLU A 253 2.55 12.14 -16.21
CA GLU A 253 2.59 12.82 -17.51
C GLU A 253 2.24 14.32 -17.37
N ALA A 254 1.20 14.65 -16.58
CA ALA A 254 0.80 16.01 -16.27
C ALA A 254 1.90 16.77 -15.52
N LEU A 255 2.55 16.12 -14.54
CA LEU A 255 3.71 16.66 -13.84
C LEU A 255 4.86 16.95 -14.81
N GLY A 256 5.17 16.03 -15.71
CA GLY A 256 6.20 16.23 -16.74
C GLY A 256 5.95 17.47 -17.60
N LEU A 257 4.70 17.65 -18.07
CA LEU A 257 4.31 18.85 -18.81
C LEU A 257 4.43 20.13 -17.97
N PHE A 258 4.00 20.08 -16.70
CA PHE A 258 4.10 21.21 -15.78
C PHE A 258 5.54 21.63 -15.54
N PHE A 259 6.44 20.67 -15.31
CA PHE A 259 7.87 20.92 -15.13
C PHE A 259 8.53 21.52 -16.37
N ILE A 260 8.34 20.89 -17.54
CA ILE A 260 8.91 21.39 -18.79
C ILE A 260 8.37 22.80 -19.07
N GLY A 261 7.04 22.98 -18.95
CA GLY A 261 6.39 24.26 -19.24
C GLY A 261 6.78 25.37 -18.27
N THR A 262 7.08 25.06 -17.00
CA THR A 262 7.49 26.04 -16.00
C THR A 262 8.97 26.37 -16.13
N LEU A 263 9.82 25.37 -16.34
CA LEU A 263 11.27 25.51 -16.21
C LEU A 263 12.01 25.74 -17.55
N CYS A 264 11.29 25.66 -18.68
CA CYS A 264 11.85 25.93 -20.01
C CYS A 264 11.03 27.00 -20.75
N PRO A 265 10.97 28.25 -20.23
CA PRO A 265 10.13 29.32 -20.80
C PRO A 265 10.56 29.75 -22.20
N GLU A 266 11.72 29.33 -22.69
CA GLU A 266 12.20 29.55 -24.04
C GLU A 266 11.45 28.73 -25.09
N LEU A 267 10.78 27.64 -24.68
CA LEU A 267 9.99 26.83 -25.59
C LEU A 267 8.68 27.52 -25.97
N SER A 268 8.32 27.54 -27.23
CA SER A 268 7.08 28.19 -27.72
C SER A 268 5.80 27.57 -27.13
N SER A 269 5.85 26.33 -26.73
CA SER A 269 4.75 25.61 -26.07
C SER A 269 4.77 25.70 -24.54
N ALA A 270 5.79 26.34 -23.94
CA ALA A 270 6.00 26.31 -22.49
C ALA A 270 4.77 26.74 -21.69
N GLU A 271 4.19 27.89 -22.02
CA GLU A 271 3.03 28.43 -21.30
C GLU A 271 1.82 27.49 -21.39
N ARG A 272 1.55 26.91 -22.58
CA ARG A 272 0.47 25.94 -22.76
C ARG A 272 0.69 24.69 -21.93
N TRP A 273 1.93 24.15 -21.89
CA TRP A 273 2.28 22.97 -21.10
C TRP A 273 2.21 23.26 -19.61
N ARG A 274 2.68 24.42 -19.15
CA ARG A 274 2.58 24.87 -17.77
C ARG A 274 1.13 24.90 -17.28
N GLN A 275 0.28 25.62 -18.03
CA GLN A 275 -1.14 25.76 -17.67
C GLN A 275 -1.89 24.43 -17.74
N ARG A 276 -1.66 23.65 -18.79
CA ARG A 276 -2.33 22.36 -18.97
C ARG A 276 -1.87 21.37 -17.93
N GLY A 277 -0.57 21.23 -17.71
CA GLY A 277 0.01 20.30 -16.75
C GLY A 277 -0.48 20.61 -15.34
N TRP A 278 -0.40 21.86 -14.90
CA TRP A 278 -0.87 22.26 -13.57
C TRP A 278 -2.37 22.00 -13.37
N ARG A 279 -3.20 22.40 -14.32
CA ARG A 279 -4.64 22.13 -14.26
C ARG A 279 -4.91 20.63 -14.11
N MET A 280 -4.26 19.80 -14.92
CA MET A 280 -4.44 18.36 -14.87
C MET A 280 -3.99 17.79 -13.52
N VAL A 281 -2.87 18.25 -12.95
CA VAL A 281 -2.43 17.81 -11.61
C VAL A 281 -3.50 18.12 -10.55
N VAL A 282 -4.09 19.31 -10.58
CA VAL A 282 -5.18 19.70 -9.64
C VAL A 282 -6.44 18.87 -9.89
N ASP A 283 -6.85 18.67 -11.15
CA ASP A 283 -8.02 17.89 -11.50
C ASP A 283 -7.86 16.41 -11.08
N GLU A 284 -6.66 15.85 -11.25
CA GLU A 284 -6.34 14.48 -10.88
C GLU A 284 -6.28 14.29 -9.35
N ALA A 285 -5.87 15.28 -8.57
CA ALA A 285 -5.97 15.22 -7.11
C ALA A 285 -7.43 15.05 -6.66
N ASN A 286 -8.33 15.83 -7.22
CA ASN A 286 -9.76 15.75 -6.92
C ASN A 286 -10.40 14.44 -7.40
N ARG A 287 -9.87 13.80 -8.42
CA ARG A 287 -10.42 12.58 -9.03
C ARG A 287 -9.84 11.29 -8.44
N GLN A 288 -8.55 11.30 -8.12
CA GLN A 288 -7.83 10.07 -7.73
C GLN A 288 -7.74 9.89 -6.22
N VAL A 289 -8.00 10.92 -5.43
CA VAL A 289 -7.91 10.84 -3.97
C VAL A 289 -9.29 10.76 -3.36
N GLN A 290 -9.47 9.78 -2.48
CA GLN A 290 -10.70 9.59 -1.73
C GLN A 290 -10.85 10.66 -0.62
N PRO A 291 -12.05 10.90 -0.10
CA PRO A 291 -12.28 11.91 0.95
C PRO A 291 -11.45 11.72 2.23
N ASP A 292 -10.99 10.50 2.50
CA ASP A 292 -10.12 10.15 3.63
C ASP A 292 -8.62 10.20 3.31
N GLY A 293 -8.26 10.71 2.14
CA GLY A 293 -6.90 10.88 1.69
C GLY A 293 -6.29 9.68 0.98
N LEU A 294 -6.94 8.51 0.94
CA LEU A 294 -6.39 7.35 0.24
C LEU A 294 -6.48 7.48 -1.29
N HIS A 295 -5.46 7.01 -1.97
CA HIS A 295 -5.43 6.99 -3.42
C HIS A 295 -6.31 5.85 -3.98
N PHE A 296 -7.04 6.12 -5.05
CA PHE A 296 -8.06 5.22 -5.61
C PHE A 296 -7.52 3.92 -6.25
N GLU A 297 -6.21 3.79 -6.47
CA GLU A 297 -5.62 2.57 -7.04
C GLU A 297 -5.46 1.43 -6.03
N GLN A 298 -5.79 1.68 -4.75
CA GLN A 298 -5.78 0.66 -3.69
C GLN A 298 -4.45 -0.09 -3.58
N SER A 299 -3.37 0.67 -3.58
CA SER A 299 -2.03 0.20 -3.27
C SER A 299 -1.34 1.22 -2.38
N THR A 300 -0.73 0.77 -1.32
CA THR A 300 0.01 1.65 -0.39
C THR A 300 1.22 2.29 -1.07
N TYR A 301 1.88 1.56 -1.97
CA TYR A 301 3.02 2.08 -2.71
C TYR A 301 2.61 3.11 -3.77
N TYR A 302 1.56 2.84 -4.55
CA TYR A 302 1.02 3.80 -5.54
C TYR A 302 0.41 5.03 -4.87
N HIS A 303 -0.08 4.91 -3.64
CA HIS A 303 -0.49 6.07 -2.84
C HIS A 303 0.71 6.99 -2.56
N VAL A 304 1.83 6.46 -2.07
CA VAL A 304 3.07 7.24 -1.84
C VAL A 304 3.64 7.80 -3.15
N TYR A 305 3.54 7.03 -4.23
CA TYR A 305 3.97 7.45 -5.55
C TYR A 305 3.17 8.67 -6.06
N ALA A 306 1.85 8.66 -5.85
CA ALA A 306 1.00 9.82 -6.14
C ALA A 306 1.32 11.02 -5.24
N VAL A 307 1.60 10.79 -3.94
CA VAL A 307 2.05 11.85 -3.02
C VAL A 307 3.34 12.49 -3.51
N ASP A 308 4.32 11.71 -3.98
CA ASP A 308 5.56 12.25 -4.56
C ASP A 308 5.25 13.19 -5.74
N PHE A 309 4.35 12.81 -6.65
CA PHE A 309 3.96 13.66 -7.78
C PHE A 309 3.28 14.96 -7.32
N PHE A 310 2.31 14.88 -6.42
CA PHE A 310 1.61 16.07 -5.93
C PHE A 310 2.52 16.97 -5.13
N LEU A 311 3.41 16.42 -4.31
CA LEU A 311 4.36 17.18 -3.51
C LEU A 311 5.34 17.97 -4.40
N HIS A 312 5.93 17.32 -5.42
CA HIS A 312 6.81 17.99 -6.37
C HIS A 312 6.08 19.08 -7.17
N ALA A 313 4.83 18.83 -7.56
CA ALA A 313 4.01 19.81 -8.25
C ALA A 313 3.69 21.01 -7.36
N ALA A 314 3.28 20.79 -6.11
CA ALA A 314 3.01 21.83 -5.12
C ALA A 314 4.24 22.70 -4.88
N MET A 315 5.41 22.07 -4.65
CA MET A 315 6.65 22.78 -4.40
C MET A 315 7.06 23.64 -5.61
N LEU A 316 6.98 23.08 -6.83
CA LEU A 316 7.29 23.86 -8.03
C LEU A 316 6.33 25.04 -8.24
N ALA A 317 5.04 24.84 -7.95
CA ALA A 317 4.03 25.89 -8.01
C ALA A 317 4.33 27.02 -7.01
N LEU A 318 4.65 26.67 -5.76
CA LEU A 318 4.95 27.64 -4.69
C LEU A 318 6.19 28.49 -5.03
N VAL A 319 7.29 27.90 -5.45
CA VAL A 319 8.52 28.66 -5.76
C VAL A 319 8.40 29.54 -7.01
N ASN A 320 7.41 29.25 -7.88
CA ASN A 320 7.11 30.06 -9.07
C ASN A 320 5.85 30.93 -8.92
N ASN A 321 5.36 31.15 -7.70
CA ASN A 321 4.18 31.95 -7.42
C ASN A 321 2.95 31.54 -8.25
N THR A 322 2.83 30.26 -8.63
CA THR A 322 1.63 29.71 -9.23
C THR A 322 0.60 29.45 -8.11
N PRO A 323 -0.63 29.98 -8.22
CA PRO A 323 -1.63 29.79 -7.19
C PRO A 323 -1.91 28.31 -6.95
N VAL A 324 -1.81 27.88 -5.69
CA VAL A 324 -2.17 26.54 -5.23
C VAL A 324 -3.57 26.60 -4.62
N PRO A 325 -4.56 25.85 -5.14
CA PRO A 325 -5.89 25.83 -4.56
C PRO A 325 -5.88 25.26 -3.13
N ALA A 326 -6.59 25.87 -2.20
CA ALA A 326 -6.68 25.39 -0.81
C ALA A 326 -7.25 23.97 -0.69
N GLU A 327 -8.07 23.55 -1.66
CA GLU A 327 -8.58 22.17 -1.73
C GLU A 327 -7.45 21.19 -2.07
N PHE A 328 -6.58 21.56 -2.99
CA PHE A 328 -5.40 20.73 -3.33
C PHE A 328 -4.45 20.60 -2.13
N GLU A 329 -4.20 21.69 -1.39
CA GLU A 329 -3.36 21.64 -0.17
C GLU A 329 -3.98 20.71 0.88
N ARG A 330 -5.28 20.80 1.12
CA ARG A 330 -5.99 19.90 2.04
C ARG A 330 -5.91 18.43 1.59
N THR A 331 -6.10 18.17 0.30
CA THR A 331 -6.00 16.83 -0.27
C THR A 331 -4.60 16.25 -0.05
N LEU A 332 -3.56 17.05 -0.31
CA LEU A 332 -2.17 16.62 -0.08
C LEU A 332 -1.90 16.34 1.41
N GLU A 333 -2.39 17.19 2.31
CA GLU A 333 -2.26 16.96 3.75
C GLU A 333 -2.99 15.68 4.18
N GLN A 334 -4.21 15.44 3.69
CA GLN A 334 -4.97 14.21 3.95
C GLN A 334 -4.25 12.95 3.44
N MET A 335 -3.61 13.02 2.28
CA MET A 335 -2.79 11.90 1.78
C MET A 335 -1.60 11.61 2.70
N LEU A 336 -0.95 12.64 3.22
CA LEU A 336 0.13 12.50 4.21
C LEU A 336 -0.39 11.98 5.55
N ASP A 337 -1.60 12.39 5.98
CA ASP A 337 -2.27 11.82 7.16
C ASP A 337 -2.52 10.31 7.02
N ALA A 338 -2.92 9.86 5.83
CA ALA A 338 -3.08 8.45 5.54
C ALA A 338 -1.74 7.69 5.67
N ILE A 339 -0.63 8.22 5.10
CA ILE A 339 0.72 7.64 5.29
C ILE A 339 1.10 7.62 6.77
N CYS A 340 0.86 8.72 7.49
CA CYS A 340 1.14 8.81 8.93
C CYS A 340 0.37 7.75 9.72
N THR A 341 -0.91 7.53 9.40
CA THR A 341 -1.76 6.50 10.01
C THR A 341 -1.24 5.10 9.74
N LEU A 342 -0.85 4.78 8.51
CA LEU A 342 -0.32 3.47 8.13
C LEU A 342 1.05 3.18 8.75
N GLY A 343 1.87 4.23 8.93
CA GLY A 343 3.26 4.13 9.39
C GLY A 343 3.49 4.38 10.87
N ARG A 344 2.47 4.74 11.65
CA ARG A 344 2.65 5.12 13.07
C ARG A 344 3.12 3.99 13.99
N ALA A 345 2.88 2.73 13.60
CA ALA A 345 3.36 1.56 14.32
C ALA A 345 4.71 1.06 13.80
N GLY A 346 5.28 1.68 12.77
CA GLY A 346 6.53 1.29 12.13
C GLY A 346 6.42 1.28 10.61
N VAL A 347 7.03 0.29 9.96
CA VAL A 347 7.01 0.17 8.50
C VAL A 347 5.57 -0.06 8.01
N PRO A 348 5.07 0.73 7.04
CA PRO A 348 3.75 0.51 6.45
C PRO A 348 3.65 -0.83 5.73
N PRO A 349 2.48 -1.48 5.70
CA PRO A 349 2.30 -2.70 4.91
C PRO A 349 2.31 -2.41 3.41
N GLN A 350 2.75 -3.38 2.62
CA GLN A 350 2.78 -3.34 1.16
C GLN A 350 1.49 -3.94 0.60
N LEU A 351 0.36 -3.22 0.67
CA LEU A 351 -0.91 -3.66 0.09
C LEU A 351 -0.96 -3.32 -1.40
N GLY A 352 -1.48 -4.25 -2.21
CA GLY A 352 -1.53 -4.10 -3.65
C GLY A 352 -0.16 -4.09 -4.31
N ASP A 353 -0.09 -3.55 -5.52
CA ASP A 353 1.13 -3.52 -6.33
C ASP A 353 2.19 -2.56 -5.80
N ASP A 354 3.44 -2.96 -6.00
CA ASP A 354 4.63 -2.12 -5.87
C ASP A 354 5.45 -2.23 -7.16
N ASP A 355 5.64 -1.11 -7.87
CA ASP A 355 6.43 -1.08 -9.10
C ASP A 355 7.90 -0.70 -8.89
N GLY A 356 8.29 -0.43 -7.66
CA GLY A 356 9.65 -0.03 -7.29
C GLY A 356 10.07 1.35 -7.79
N GLY A 357 9.23 2.12 -8.47
CA GLY A 357 9.56 3.44 -9.01
C GLY A 357 9.34 4.58 -8.02
N ARG A 358 10.23 5.57 -7.99
CA ARG A 358 10.12 6.79 -7.17
C ARG A 358 10.55 8.02 -8.00
N VAL A 359 9.98 9.18 -7.67
CA VAL A 359 10.24 10.42 -8.43
C VAL A 359 11.64 10.95 -8.16
N PHE A 360 12.04 11.03 -6.90
CA PHE A 360 13.28 11.67 -6.50
C PHE A 360 14.50 10.73 -6.53
N ASP A 361 14.43 9.58 -5.84
CA ASP A 361 15.52 8.60 -5.81
C ASP A 361 14.93 7.19 -5.98
N PRO A 362 15.29 6.45 -7.05
CA PRO A 362 14.78 5.11 -7.32
C PRO A 362 15.18 4.09 -6.25
N ARG A 363 16.18 4.38 -5.42
CA ARG A 363 16.59 3.52 -4.30
C ARG A 363 15.64 3.60 -3.09
N ARG A 364 14.79 4.61 -3.04
CA ARG A 364 13.75 4.78 -2.00
C ARG A 364 12.51 3.95 -2.31
N ASN A 365 12.71 2.71 -2.71
CA ASN A 365 11.70 1.81 -3.23
C ASN A 365 11.33 0.65 -2.29
N ARG A 366 11.69 0.75 -1.01
CA ARG A 366 11.32 -0.22 0.01
C ARG A 366 10.24 0.33 0.94
N ALA A 367 9.59 -0.54 1.68
CA ALA A 367 8.48 -0.15 2.56
C ALA A 367 8.85 0.94 3.58
N GLU A 368 10.06 0.92 4.14
CA GLU A 368 10.53 1.96 5.07
C GLU A 368 10.61 3.36 4.45
N HIS A 369 10.79 3.43 3.12
CA HIS A 369 10.84 4.70 2.39
C HIS A 369 9.45 5.28 2.04
N MET A 370 8.38 4.54 2.32
CA MET A 370 7.03 5.08 2.16
C MET A 370 6.75 6.24 3.13
N LEU A 371 7.51 6.34 4.22
CA LEU A 371 7.40 7.40 5.22
C LEU A 371 8.19 8.68 4.88
N ASP A 372 9.05 8.62 3.87
CA ASP A 372 9.95 9.73 3.54
C ASP A 372 9.24 11.05 3.20
N PRO A 373 8.10 11.06 2.44
CA PRO A 373 7.38 12.29 2.13
C PRO A 373 6.90 13.06 3.37
N LEU A 374 6.70 12.35 4.51
CA LEU A 374 6.28 12.97 5.76
C LEU A 374 7.30 13.99 6.28
N ALA A 375 8.60 13.84 5.98
CA ALA A 375 9.61 14.80 6.41
C ALA A 375 9.42 16.17 5.74
N THR A 376 9.12 16.19 4.44
CA THR A 376 8.78 17.43 3.72
C THR A 376 7.41 17.95 4.13
N GLY A 377 6.42 17.05 4.29
CA GLY A 377 5.07 17.39 4.78
C GLY A 377 5.08 17.99 6.18
N ALA A 378 5.98 17.55 7.06
CA ALA A 378 6.13 18.11 8.40
C ALA A 378 6.41 19.61 8.39
N VAL A 379 7.26 20.06 7.46
CA VAL A 379 7.58 21.48 7.29
C VAL A 379 6.43 22.23 6.62
N LEU A 380 5.89 21.68 5.53
CA LEU A 380 4.83 22.34 4.77
C LEU A 380 3.57 22.63 5.59
N PHE A 381 3.21 21.71 6.47
CA PHE A 381 1.97 21.76 7.25
C PHE A 381 2.22 21.99 8.74
N ALA A 382 3.46 22.27 9.16
CA ALA A 382 3.86 22.47 10.56
C ALA A 382 3.39 21.30 11.49
N ARG A 383 3.53 20.05 11.00
CA ARG A 383 3.04 18.83 11.63
C ARG A 383 4.16 18.08 12.36
N GLY A 384 4.17 18.19 13.70
CA GLY A 384 5.16 17.50 14.55
C GLY A 384 4.98 15.98 14.60
N ASP A 385 3.79 15.47 14.35
CA ASP A 385 3.50 14.04 14.21
C ASP A 385 4.06 13.47 12.90
N PHE A 386 3.97 14.17 11.78
CA PHE A 386 4.65 13.80 10.55
C PHE A 386 6.16 13.73 10.75
N LYS A 387 6.75 14.73 11.44
CA LYS A 387 8.17 14.71 11.80
C LYS A 387 8.53 13.45 12.60
N ARG A 388 7.72 13.10 13.58
CA ARG A 388 7.93 11.91 14.43
C ARG A 388 7.90 10.62 13.63
N VAL A 389 6.86 10.44 12.79
CA VAL A 389 6.65 9.22 12.00
C VAL A 389 7.65 9.10 10.85
N SER A 390 8.10 10.22 10.26
CA SER A 390 9.15 10.19 9.22
C SER A 390 10.48 9.61 9.72
N GLY A 391 10.71 9.59 11.05
CA GLY A 391 11.93 9.09 11.66
C GLY A 391 13.16 9.96 11.44
N GLY A 392 13.00 11.19 10.92
CA GLY A 392 14.08 12.15 10.75
C GLY A 392 14.08 12.87 9.40
N LEU A 393 15.07 13.74 9.24
CA LEU A 393 15.28 14.50 8.00
C LEU A 393 15.59 13.56 6.83
N ARG A 394 15.09 13.92 5.64
CA ARG A 394 15.34 13.18 4.40
C ARG A 394 16.11 14.03 3.37
N GLU A 395 16.85 13.38 2.50
CA GLU A 395 17.61 14.04 1.43
C GLU A 395 16.70 14.90 0.56
N GLU A 396 15.55 14.37 0.16
CA GLU A 396 14.54 15.09 -0.63
C GLU A 396 14.11 16.40 0.02
N THR A 397 13.89 16.39 1.35
CA THR A 397 13.53 17.60 2.12
C THR A 397 14.60 18.67 2.03
N ILE A 398 15.90 18.28 2.05
CA ILE A 398 17.02 19.22 1.89
C ILE A 398 16.95 19.90 0.51
N TRP A 399 16.74 19.10 -0.56
CA TRP A 399 16.72 19.65 -1.92
C TRP A 399 15.46 20.43 -2.24
N LEU A 400 14.30 20.02 -1.73
CA LEU A 400 13.02 20.70 -2.02
C LEU A 400 12.82 21.98 -1.21
N LEU A 401 13.30 22.05 0.02
CA LEU A 401 13.01 23.14 0.96
C LEU A 401 14.26 24.00 1.32
N GLY A 402 15.44 23.56 0.90
CA GLY A 402 16.67 24.26 1.15
C GLY A 402 17.05 24.38 2.62
N GLN A 403 18.00 25.26 2.94
CA GLN A 403 18.50 25.46 4.30
C GLN A 403 17.40 25.90 5.27
N ARG A 404 16.48 26.75 4.81
CA ARG A 404 15.38 27.25 5.64
C ARG A 404 14.45 26.12 6.07
N GLY A 405 14.06 25.24 5.12
CA GLY A 405 13.18 24.11 5.45
C GLY A 405 13.83 23.10 6.38
N VAL A 406 15.17 22.91 6.27
CA VAL A 406 15.90 22.06 7.24
C VAL A 406 15.87 22.66 8.63
N LEU A 407 16.07 23.98 8.78
CA LEU A 407 15.98 24.66 10.07
C LEU A 407 14.56 24.58 10.65
N GLU A 408 13.55 24.78 9.82
CA GLU A 408 12.15 24.65 10.22
C GLU A 408 11.84 23.21 10.66
N PHE A 409 12.34 22.19 9.94
CA PHE A 409 12.21 20.79 10.35
C PHE A 409 12.89 20.53 11.70
N GLU A 410 14.12 21.01 11.90
CA GLU A 410 14.89 20.80 13.14
C GLU A 410 14.22 21.44 14.35
N THR A 411 13.70 22.65 14.18
CA THR A 411 13.08 23.44 15.25
C THR A 411 11.61 23.05 15.52
N LEU A 412 10.94 22.40 14.59
CA LEU A 412 9.56 21.92 14.77
C LEU A 412 9.50 20.92 15.93
N PRO A 413 8.68 21.16 16.98
CA PRO A 413 8.52 20.20 18.07
C PRO A 413 7.91 18.89 17.56
N GLU A 414 8.49 17.75 17.97
CA GLU A 414 7.87 16.46 17.73
C GLU A 414 6.57 16.33 18.52
N LYS A 415 5.56 15.71 17.91
CA LYS A 415 4.30 15.34 18.54
C LYS A 415 4.06 13.85 18.30
N LEU A 416 3.57 13.16 19.32
CA LEU A 416 3.13 11.78 19.12
C LEU A 416 1.92 11.76 18.17
N PRO A 417 1.90 10.84 17.20
CA PRO A 417 0.70 10.64 16.38
C PRO A 417 -0.47 10.18 17.25
N ALA A 418 -1.69 10.42 16.81
CA ALA A 418 -2.87 9.91 17.48
C ALA A 418 -2.77 8.40 17.66
N SER A 419 -3.06 7.91 18.87
CA SER A 419 -3.00 6.48 19.21
C SER A 419 -4.31 5.73 18.92
N ASP A 420 -5.37 6.46 18.60
CA ASP A 420 -6.70 5.90 18.41
C ASP A 420 -6.77 5.05 17.13
N SER A 421 -7.64 4.07 17.18
CA SER A 421 -8.00 3.30 15.98
C SER A 421 -8.72 4.21 14.98
N VAL A 422 -8.44 4.02 13.69
CA VAL A 422 -8.91 4.91 12.62
C VAL A 422 -9.54 4.09 11.51
N ALA A 423 -10.71 4.54 11.04
CA ALA A 423 -11.34 4.05 9.83
C ALA A 423 -11.11 5.05 8.69
N LEU A 424 -10.44 4.63 7.64
CA LEU A 424 -10.36 5.31 6.35
C LEU A 424 -11.45 4.69 5.47
N GLU A 425 -12.71 5.09 5.73
CA GLU A 425 -13.91 4.38 5.22
C GLU A 425 -14.06 4.46 3.70
N ALA A 426 -13.72 5.60 3.10
CA ALA A 426 -13.86 5.81 1.67
C ALA A 426 -12.84 4.97 0.87
N GLY A 427 -11.63 4.84 1.37
CA GLY A 427 -10.61 3.93 0.82
C GLY A 427 -10.74 2.51 1.33
N GLY A 428 -11.45 2.28 2.44
CA GLY A 428 -11.74 0.97 2.99
C GLY A 428 -10.64 0.36 3.85
N LEU A 429 -9.71 1.16 4.38
CA LEU A 429 -8.68 0.66 5.29
C LEU A 429 -9.04 0.98 6.76
N TYR A 430 -8.94 -0.03 7.62
CA TYR A 430 -9.27 0.08 9.05
C TYR A 430 -8.03 -0.26 9.89
N ALA A 431 -7.55 0.71 10.66
CA ALA A 431 -6.37 0.58 11.51
C ALA A 431 -6.79 0.43 12.96
N LEU A 432 -6.71 -0.79 13.50
CA LEU A 432 -6.96 -1.09 14.90
C LEU A 432 -5.64 -0.94 15.67
N SER A 433 -5.59 0.02 16.58
CA SER A 433 -4.38 0.41 17.27
C SER A 433 -4.41 0.10 18.75
N GLY A 434 -3.26 -0.26 19.30
CA GLY A 434 -3.09 -0.55 20.71
C GLY A 434 -1.78 0.01 21.28
N PRO A 435 -1.65 -0.02 22.60
CA PRO A 435 -0.43 0.45 23.27
C PRO A 435 0.83 -0.28 22.79
N GLY A 436 1.98 0.38 22.86
CA GLY A 436 3.27 -0.22 22.52
C GLY A 436 3.51 -0.37 21.02
N GLY A 437 2.89 0.47 20.18
CA GLY A 437 3.09 0.43 18.73
C GLY A 437 2.48 -0.83 18.08
N LYS A 438 1.36 -1.29 18.61
CA LYS A 438 0.58 -2.39 18.03
C LYS A 438 -0.44 -1.83 17.04
N GLN A 439 -0.49 -2.37 15.83
CA GLN A 439 -1.47 -2.00 14.82
C GLN A 439 -1.82 -3.20 13.94
N LEU A 440 -3.10 -3.54 13.89
CA LEU A 440 -3.66 -4.44 12.90
C LEU A 440 -4.39 -3.60 11.85
N LEU A 441 -4.05 -3.81 10.58
CA LEU A 441 -4.71 -3.15 9.47
C LEU A 441 -5.60 -4.16 8.74
N ILE A 442 -6.82 -3.74 8.40
CA ILE A 442 -7.79 -4.53 7.62
C ILE A 442 -7.99 -3.84 6.28
N ASP A 443 -7.84 -4.58 5.19
CA ASP A 443 -8.26 -4.14 3.87
C ASP A 443 -9.70 -4.57 3.60
N ALA A 444 -10.61 -3.65 3.68
CA ALA A 444 -12.04 -3.81 3.37
C ALA A 444 -12.51 -2.83 2.30
N GLY A 445 -11.57 -2.35 1.48
CA GLY A 445 -11.81 -1.46 0.36
C GLY A 445 -12.32 -2.18 -0.89
N HIS A 446 -12.65 -1.36 -1.88
CA HIS A 446 -12.83 -1.89 -3.23
C HIS A 446 -11.46 -2.30 -3.80
N GLN A 447 -11.41 -3.28 -4.68
CA GLN A 447 -10.14 -3.84 -5.21
C GLN A 447 -9.30 -2.84 -6.04
N GLY A 448 -9.81 -1.66 -6.31
CA GLY A 448 -9.15 -0.57 -7.03
C GLY A 448 -10.03 0.06 -8.08
N ALA A 449 -9.61 1.23 -8.58
CA ALA A 449 -10.33 1.97 -9.62
C ALA A 449 -10.15 1.35 -11.01
N LEU A 450 -11.04 1.69 -11.93
CA LEU A 450 -11.03 1.28 -13.33
C LEU A 450 -11.08 -0.25 -13.49
N SER A 451 -9.99 -0.86 -13.98
CA SER A 451 -9.83 -2.32 -14.09
C SER A 451 -9.20 -2.95 -12.85
N ALA A 452 -9.03 -2.18 -11.77
CA ALA A 452 -8.32 -2.56 -10.54
C ALA A 452 -6.89 -3.08 -10.83
N GLY A 453 -6.18 -2.39 -11.73
CA GLY A 453 -4.91 -2.87 -12.29
C GLY A 453 -3.81 -3.11 -11.27
N HIS A 454 -3.82 -2.37 -10.17
CA HIS A 454 -2.83 -2.41 -9.09
C HIS A 454 -3.38 -2.97 -7.77
N GLY A 455 -4.68 -3.26 -7.67
CA GLY A 455 -5.23 -3.98 -6.52
C GLY A 455 -5.03 -5.49 -6.65
N HIS A 456 -5.05 -6.17 -5.52
CA HIS A 456 -4.98 -7.62 -5.41
C HIS A 456 -6.35 -8.23 -5.05
N ALA A 457 -6.46 -9.55 -5.08
CA ALA A 457 -7.67 -10.26 -4.65
C ALA A 457 -7.59 -10.56 -3.13
N ASP A 458 -7.54 -9.52 -2.33
CA ASP A 458 -7.14 -9.49 -0.92
C ASP A 458 -8.22 -8.92 0.01
N ALA A 459 -9.47 -8.83 -0.46
CA ALA A 459 -10.57 -8.30 0.35
C ALA A 459 -10.67 -9.01 1.71
N LEU A 460 -10.81 -8.19 2.76
CA LEU A 460 -10.78 -8.56 4.18
C LEU A 460 -9.44 -9.16 4.65
N SER A 461 -8.35 -9.03 3.90
CA SER A 461 -7.02 -9.37 4.37
C SER A 461 -6.60 -8.48 5.53
N ILE A 462 -5.72 -9.01 6.39
CA ILE A 462 -5.15 -8.26 7.50
C ILE A 462 -3.63 -8.29 7.48
N THR A 463 -3.01 -7.22 7.97
CA THR A 463 -1.58 -7.19 8.31
C THR A 463 -1.41 -6.76 9.76
N LEU A 464 -0.31 -7.17 10.41
CA LEU A 464 -0.08 -6.91 11.82
C LEU A 464 1.33 -6.39 12.05
N ASN A 465 1.44 -5.24 12.70
CA ASN A 465 2.69 -4.66 13.17
C ASN A 465 2.70 -4.61 14.72
N CYS A 466 3.80 -4.99 15.34
CA CYS A 466 3.99 -4.89 16.78
C CYS A 466 5.38 -4.33 17.08
N GLY A 467 5.41 -3.17 17.75
CA GLY A 467 6.66 -2.55 18.18
C GLY A 467 7.61 -2.18 17.04
N GLY A 468 7.09 -1.76 15.88
CA GLY A 468 7.87 -1.41 14.70
C GLY A 468 8.22 -2.57 13.77
N GLN A 469 7.78 -3.77 14.08
CA GLN A 469 8.09 -4.97 13.31
C GLN A 469 6.84 -5.66 12.81
N MET A 470 6.78 -5.92 11.50
CA MET A 470 5.70 -6.68 10.89
C MET A 470 5.70 -8.11 11.41
N GLN A 471 4.55 -8.61 11.81
CA GLN A 471 4.29 -9.98 12.28
C GLN A 471 3.53 -10.79 11.22
N LEU A 472 2.43 -10.22 10.71
CA LEU A 472 1.72 -10.73 9.55
C LEU A 472 1.92 -9.75 8.40
N VAL A 473 2.38 -10.26 7.27
CA VAL A 473 2.73 -9.47 6.09
C VAL A 473 1.77 -9.75 4.94
N ASP A 474 1.70 -8.81 4.00
CA ASP A 474 1.22 -9.06 2.64
C ASP A 474 2.38 -9.60 1.79
N SER A 475 2.09 -10.38 0.78
CA SER A 475 3.13 -10.99 -0.07
C SER A 475 3.85 -9.98 -0.98
N GLY A 476 3.28 -8.79 -1.21
CA GLY A 476 3.86 -7.75 -2.05
C GLY A 476 3.79 -8.06 -3.55
N THR A 477 4.71 -7.49 -4.34
CA THR A 477 4.77 -7.64 -5.80
C THR A 477 6.18 -7.98 -6.28
N CYS A 478 6.32 -9.10 -6.99
CA CYS A 478 7.63 -9.53 -7.50
C CYS A 478 7.91 -9.02 -8.92
N GLU A 479 6.96 -9.14 -9.84
CA GLU A 479 7.13 -8.75 -11.24
C GLU A 479 5.78 -8.44 -11.92
N TYR A 480 5.82 -7.63 -12.99
CA TYR A 480 4.65 -7.36 -13.82
C TYR A 480 4.65 -8.17 -15.12
N VAL A 481 5.83 -8.36 -15.67
CA VAL A 481 6.04 -9.04 -16.95
C VAL A 481 7.12 -10.10 -16.75
N GLY A 482 6.72 -11.36 -16.77
CA GLY A 482 7.60 -12.50 -16.58
C GLY A 482 7.25 -13.70 -17.46
N ALA A 483 8.13 -14.69 -17.49
CA ALA A 483 7.92 -15.93 -18.23
C ALA A 483 6.92 -16.88 -17.57
N GLY A 484 6.62 -16.68 -16.29
CA GLY A 484 5.81 -17.58 -15.47
C GLY A 484 4.50 -16.97 -15.00
N SER A 485 3.99 -17.54 -13.92
CA SER A 485 2.74 -17.13 -13.27
C SER A 485 2.94 -16.25 -12.03
N GLU A 486 4.16 -15.76 -11.78
CA GLU A 486 4.49 -15.02 -10.55
C GLU A 486 3.59 -13.79 -10.38
N ARG A 487 3.35 -13.01 -11.45
CA ARG A 487 2.40 -11.90 -11.40
C ARG A 487 1.03 -12.29 -10.86
N SER A 488 0.47 -13.40 -11.34
CA SER A 488 -0.83 -13.89 -10.89
C SER A 488 -0.75 -14.48 -9.48
N ARG A 489 0.36 -15.13 -9.12
CA ARG A 489 0.56 -15.74 -7.80
C ARG A 489 0.57 -14.70 -6.68
N PHE A 490 1.31 -13.59 -6.83
CA PHE A 490 1.44 -12.57 -5.79
C PHE A 490 0.16 -11.76 -5.56
N ARG A 491 -0.72 -11.67 -6.54
CA ARG A 491 -2.00 -10.95 -6.42
C ARG A 491 -3.22 -11.87 -6.22
N ASP A 492 -3.02 -13.19 -6.15
CA ASP A 492 -4.06 -14.18 -5.87
C ASP A 492 -4.45 -14.17 -4.40
N THR A 493 -5.70 -14.50 -4.09
CA THR A 493 -6.22 -14.52 -2.72
C THR A 493 -5.39 -15.40 -1.77
N ALA A 494 -4.82 -16.50 -2.28
CA ALA A 494 -3.97 -17.38 -1.49
C ALA A 494 -2.64 -16.73 -1.04
N ALA A 495 -2.25 -15.59 -1.61
CA ALA A 495 -1.08 -14.81 -1.22
C ALA A 495 -1.36 -13.80 -0.09
N HIS A 496 -2.57 -13.77 0.45
CA HIS A 496 -3.01 -12.79 1.43
C HIS A 496 -3.61 -13.45 2.68
N ASN A 497 -3.73 -12.68 3.77
CA ASN A 497 -4.21 -13.18 5.07
C ASN A 497 -5.75 -13.18 5.11
N THR A 498 -6.38 -13.99 4.27
CA THR A 498 -7.83 -14.09 4.12
C THR A 498 -8.28 -15.51 3.74
N LEU A 499 -9.59 -15.71 3.61
CA LEU A 499 -10.20 -17.00 3.30
C LEU A 499 -10.26 -17.23 1.79
N VAL A 500 -9.83 -18.40 1.34
CA VAL A 500 -9.96 -18.91 -0.02
C VAL A 500 -11.04 -19.99 -0.07
N VAL A 501 -11.94 -19.95 -1.04
CA VAL A 501 -13.01 -20.93 -1.24
C VAL A 501 -12.76 -21.69 -2.54
N ASP A 502 -12.80 -23.03 -2.47
CA ASP A 502 -12.61 -23.97 -3.58
C ASP A 502 -11.29 -23.77 -4.35
N GLY A 503 -10.27 -23.19 -3.69
CA GLY A 503 -8.97 -22.89 -4.30
C GLY A 503 -9.03 -21.83 -5.39
N LEU A 504 -10.03 -20.97 -5.41
CA LEU A 504 -10.25 -19.91 -6.40
C LEU A 504 -10.04 -18.52 -5.78
N PRO A 505 -9.50 -17.55 -6.55
CA PRO A 505 -9.36 -16.17 -6.07
C PRO A 505 -10.74 -15.49 -5.93
N GLN A 506 -10.80 -14.41 -5.17
CA GLN A 506 -12.00 -13.59 -4.97
C GLN A 506 -12.47 -12.87 -6.25
N ALA A 507 -11.54 -12.59 -7.16
CA ALA A 507 -11.77 -12.03 -8.48
C ALA A 507 -11.02 -12.84 -9.54
N ASP A 508 -11.45 -12.81 -10.80
CA ASP A 508 -10.78 -13.54 -11.86
C ASP A 508 -9.75 -12.65 -12.59
N PRO A 509 -8.50 -13.10 -12.82
CA PRO A 509 -7.51 -12.31 -13.54
C PRO A 509 -7.96 -11.94 -14.96
N GLY A 510 -7.93 -10.65 -15.31
CA GLY A 510 -8.27 -10.09 -16.60
C GLY A 510 -7.06 -9.66 -17.44
N GLY A 511 -5.90 -10.28 -17.23
CA GLY A 511 -4.61 -9.91 -17.80
C GLY A 511 -3.65 -9.40 -16.72
N ALA A 512 -2.50 -8.83 -17.09
CA ALA A 512 -1.50 -8.37 -16.15
C ALA A 512 -1.99 -7.20 -15.26
N PHE A 513 -2.83 -6.32 -15.81
CA PHE A 513 -3.33 -5.10 -15.15
C PHE A 513 -4.86 -5.01 -15.21
N GLY A 514 -5.53 -6.07 -14.79
CA GLY A 514 -6.99 -6.05 -14.73
C GLY A 514 -7.57 -7.28 -14.08
N TRP A 515 -8.80 -7.11 -13.64
CA TRP A 515 -9.61 -8.12 -13.01
C TRP A 515 -11.00 -8.17 -13.63
N ILE A 516 -11.65 -9.31 -13.49
CA ILE A 516 -13.03 -9.57 -13.90
C ILE A 516 -13.78 -10.08 -12.68
N ASN A 517 -15.06 -9.79 -12.60
CA ASN A 517 -15.90 -10.24 -11.48
C ASN A 517 -15.37 -9.73 -10.12
N LEU A 518 -15.08 -8.43 -10.06
CA LEU A 518 -14.61 -7.78 -8.83
C LEU A 518 -15.59 -8.00 -7.67
N PRO A 519 -15.11 -8.34 -6.45
CA PRO A 519 -15.96 -8.47 -5.29
C PRO A 519 -16.53 -7.11 -4.87
N ARG A 520 -17.74 -7.13 -4.34
CA ARG A 520 -18.28 -6.00 -3.58
C ARG A 520 -17.95 -6.24 -2.13
N VAL A 521 -17.16 -5.37 -1.56
CA VAL A 521 -16.80 -5.40 -0.15
C VAL A 521 -17.73 -4.46 0.61
N LYS A 522 -18.16 -4.87 1.80
CA LYS A 522 -19.00 -4.06 2.67
C LYS A 522 -18.43 -4.09 4.09
N SER A 523 -18.13 -2.91 4.62
CA SER A 523 -17.99 -2.72 6.06
C SER A 523 -19.39 -2.70 6.67
N GLU A 524 -19.68 -3.62 7.57
CA GLU A 524 -20.99 -3.79 8.21
C GLU A 524 -21.03 -3.08 9.55
N ALA A 525 -19.91 -3.08 10.30
CA ALA A 525 -19.76 -2.36 11.56
C ALA A 525 -18.30 -1.95 11.79
N TRP A 526 -18.14 -0.78 12.34
CA TRP A 526 -16.91 -0.27 12.92
C TRP A 526 -17.21 0.41 14.25
N ILE A 527 -16.61 -0.08 15.32
CA ILE A 527 -16.77 0.46 16.67
C ILE A 527 -15.40 0.54 17.30
N SER A 528 -15.08 1.71 17.85
CA SER A 528 -13.90 1.91 18.67
C SER A 528 -14.31 2.37 20.06
N GLY A 529 -14.24 1.46 21.03
CA GLY A 529 -14.45 1.71 22.43
C GLY A 529 -13.15 2.16 23.12
N ARG A 530 -13.19 2.30 24.44
CA ARG A 530 -12.00 2.67 25.22
C ARG A 530 -10.97 1.55 25.25
N GLN A 531 -11.41 0.31 25.40
CA GLN A 531 -10.54 -0.86 25.57
C GLN A 531 -10.61 -1.84 24.40
N PHE A 532 -11.54 -1.66 23.48
CA PHE A 532 -11.74 -2.56 22.37
C PHE A 532 -11.99 -1.82 21.05
N ASP A 533 -11.77 -2.56 19.97
CA ASP A 533 -12.31 -2.24 18.64
C ASP A 533 -13.03 -3.45 18.09
N LEU A 534 -14.06 -3.21 17.30
CA LEU A 534 -14.79 -4.24 16.58
C LEU A 534 -14.99 -3.80 15.13
N PHE A 535 -14.51 -4.61 14.20
CA PHE A 535 -14.78 -4.50 12.78
C PHE A 535 -15.55 -5.72 12.30
N ILE A 536 -16.54 -5.50 11.45
CA ILE A 536 -17.29 -6.56 10.75
C ILE A 536 -17.38 -6.17 9.30
N GLY A 537 -16.95 -7.07 8.41
CA GLY A 537 -17.06 -6.85 6.98
C GLY A 537 -17.40 -8.13 6.22
N SER A 538 -17.89 -7.97 5.00
CA SER A 538 -18.19 -9.08 4.11
C SER A 538 -17.84 -8.74 2.66
N HIS A 539 -17.61 -9.78 1.85
CA HIS A 539 -17.48 -9.63 0.41
C HIS A 539 -18.20 -10.76 -0.34
N ASP A 540 -18.64 -10.45 -1.56
CA ASP A 540 -19.43 -11.35 -2.40
C ASP A 540 -18.63 -12.00 -3.55
N GLY A 541 -17.31 -11.96 -3.51
CA GLY A 541 -16.42 -12.47 -4.57
C GLY A 541 -16.68 -13.93 -4.96
N TYR A 542 -17.14 -14.74 -4.03
CA TYR A 542 -17.48 -16.15 -4.28
C TYR A 542 -18.96 -16.41 -4.63
N ARG A 543 -19.78 -15.36 -4.80
CA ARG A 543 -21.16 -15.52 -5.30
C ARG A 543 -21.23 -16.02 -6.74
N ARG A 544 -20.13 -15.90 -7.50
CA ARG A 544 -20.02 -16.42 -8.87
C ARG A 544 -19.88 -17.94 -8.96
N LEU A 545 -19.60 -18.61 -7.83
CA LEU A 545 -19.48 -20.07 -7.80
C LEU A 545 -20.84 -20.74 -8.09
N PRO A 546 -20.85 -21.99 -8.63
CA PRO A 546 -22.08 -22.74 -8.86
C PRO A 546 -22.93 -22.89 -7.60
N SER A 547 -22.31 -23.05 -6.45
CA SER A 547 -22.90 -22.94 -5.13
C SER A 547 -22.36 -21.64 -4.49
N PRO A 548 -23.14 -20.55 -4.44
CA PRO A 548 -22.65 -19.24 -4.01
C PRO A 548 -22.24 -19.20 -2.54
N VAL A 549 -21.11 -18.54 -2.28
CA VAL A 549 -20.58 -18.32 -0.92
C VAL A 549 -20.39 -16.83 -0.67
N LEU A 550 -20.78 -16.37 0.52
CA LEU A 550 -20.43 -15.06 1.07
C LEU A 550 -19.40 -15.26 2.16
N HIS A 551 -18.28 -14.56 2.08
CA HIS A 551 -17.30 -14.49 3.18
C HIS A 551 -17.62 -13.30 4.06
N ARG A 552 -17.72 -13.53 5.39
CA ARG A 552 -17.90 -12.50 6.41
C ARG A 552 -16.80 -12.65 7.46
N ARG A 553 -16.10 -11.57 7.76
CA ARG A 553 -15.01 -11.55 8.75
C ARG A 553 -15.34 -10.60 9.89
N TRP A 554 -15.10 -11.05 11.10
CA TRP A 554 -15.13 -10.26 12.32
C TRP A 554 -13.70 -10.10 12.83
N VAL A 555 -13.36 -8.91 13.26
CA VAL A 555 -12.08 -8.66 13.94
C VAL A 555 -12.41 -7.90 15.23
N PHE A 556 -12.24 -8.57 16.34
CA PHE A 556 -12.34 -7.99 17.67
C PHE A 556 -10.92 -7.75 18.19
N SER A 557 -10.63 -6.53 18.65
CA SER A 557 -9.37 -6.15 19.27
C SER A 557 -9.60 -5.83 20.74
N LEU A 558 -8.92 -6.52 21.64
CA LEU A 558 -8.70 -6.04 22.98
C LEU A 558 -7.39 -5.26 22.96
N LYS A 559 -7.48 -3.92 22.92
CA LYS A 559 -6.39 -2.99 22.51
C LYS A 559 -5.04 -3.24 23.17
N ALA A 560 -5.03 -3.66 24.42
CA ALA A 560 -3.80 -3.90 25.17
C ALA A 560 -3.22 -5.30 24.96
N ASP A 561 -3.96 -6.26 24.38
CA ASP A 561 -3.67 -7.66 24.53
C ASP A 561 -3.63 -8.46 23.22
N PHE A 562 -4.77 -8.73 22.57
CA PHE A 562 -4.89 -9.64 21.46
C PHE A 562 -5.94 -9.17 20.43
N TRP A 563 -5.96 -9.84 19.26
CA TRP A 563 -7.03 -9.76 18.28
C TRP A 563 -7.68 -11.14 18.10
N LEU A 564 -9.01 -11.17 18.07
CA LEU A 564 -9.76 -12.35 17.68
C LEU A 564 -10.33 -12.13 16.28
N VAL A 565 -9.99 -13.01 15.36
CA VAL A 565 -10.50 -13.02 13.98
C VAL A 565 -11.42 -14.19 13.80
N ARG A 566 -12.68 -13.93 13.37
CA ARG A 566 -13.66 -14.95 13.03
C ARG A 566 -13.98 -14.87 11.55
N ASP A 567 -13.69 -15.92 10.81
CA ASP A 567 -14.07 -16.10 9.42
C ASP A 567 -15.32 -16.97 9.31
N LEU A 568 -16.29 -16.51 8.55
CA LEU A 568 -17.55 -17.18 8.35
C LEU A 568 -17.84 -17.30 6.85
N ALA A 569 -17.91 -18.56 6.37
CA ALA A 569 -18.35 -18.88 5.02
C ALA A 569 -19.86 -19.17 5.04
N LEU A 570 -20.63 -18.29 4.43
CA LEU A 570 -22.09 -18.37 4.40
C LEU A 570 -22.58 -18.83 3.03
N GLY A 571 -23.43 -19.85 3.01
CA GLY A 571 -23.95 -20.42 1.77
C GLY A 571 -24.61 -21.78 1.98
N ARG A 572 -24.55 -22.61 0.96
CA ARG A 572 -25.05 -23.97 0.99
C ARG A 572 -24.06 -24.89 0.24
N GLY A 573 -24.16 -26.20 0.51
CA GLY A 573 -23.31 -27.19 -0.14
C GLY A 573 -22.01 -27.44 0.61
N GLN A 574 -21.17 -28.29 0.05
CA GLN A 574 -19.84 -28.57 0.54
C GLN A 574 -18.82 -27.76 -0.24
N HIS A 575 -17.91 -27.11 0.47
CA HIS A 575 -16.84 -26.31 -0.11
C HIS A 575 -15.51 -26.64 0.56
N ARG A 576 -14.44 -26.53 -0.20
CA ARG A 576 -13.09 -26.49 0.34
C ARG A 576 -12.84 -25.05 0.83
N LEU A 577 -12.39 -24.93 2.06
CA LEU A 577 -12.07 -23.67 2.73
C LEU A 577 -10.58 -23.69 3.13
N ASP A 578 -9.82 -22.71 2.71
CA ASP A 578 -8.40 -22.57 3.03
C ASP A 578 -8.16 -21.17 3.63
N LEU A 579 -7.64 -21.10 4.86
CA LEU A 579 -7.26 -19.84 5.53
C LEU A 579 -5.74 -19.75 5.63
N HIS A 580 -5.19 -18.59 5.29
CA HIS A 580 -3.76 -18.36 5.23
C HIS A 580 -3.34 -17.24 6.20
N TRP A 581 -2.21 -17.45 6.91
CA TRP A 581 -1.52 -16.44 7.71
C TRP A 581 -0.06 -16.37 7.27
N HIS A 582 0.30 -15.30 6.55
CA HIS A 582 1.64 -15.06 6.03
C HIS A 582 2.50 -14.41 7.12
N LEU A 583 3.42 -15.18 7.65
CA LEU A 583 4.29 -14.74 8.74
C LEU A 583 5.47 -13.95 8.18
N SER A 584 5.86 -12.89 8.85
CA SER A 584 7.06 -12.13 8.47
C SER A 584 8.25 -13.08 8.24
N PRO A 585 9.10 -12.85 7.23
CA PRO A 585 10.28 -13.70 6.97
C PRO A 585 11.23 -13.89 8.17
N HIS A 586 11.17 -12.95 9.13
CA HIS A 586 11.99 -13.04 10.35
C HIS A 586 11.37 -13.93 11.44
N LEU A 587 10.13 -14.37 11.29
CA LEU A 587 9.47 -15.24 12.24
C LEU A 587 9.86 -16.71 12.00
N VAL A 588 10.44 -17.32 13.04
CA VAL A 588 10.84 -18.72 13.00
C VAL A 588 9.82 -19.56 13.77
N PRO A 589 9.27 -20.64 13.18
CA PRO A 589 8.37 -21.54 13.87
C PRO A 589 9.01 -22.14 15.13
N GLY A 590 8.32 -22.01 16.26
CA GLY A 590 8.73 -22.67 17.52
C GLY A 590 8.35 -24.14 17.51
N ASN A 591 9.18 -24.99 18.11
CA ASN A 591 9.11 -26.46 17.95
C ASN A 591 8.21 -27.21 18.96
N GLU A 592 7.48 -26.56 19.88
CA GLU A 592 7.11 -27.30 21.09
C GLU A 592 5.63 -27.45 21.43
N ARG A 593 4.66 -26.98 20.65
CA ARG A 593 3.22 -27.12 21.03
C ARG A 593 2.27 -27.17 19.83
N PRO A 594 1.04 -27.69 20.02
CA PRO A 594 0.00 -27.69 19.00
C PRO A 594 -0.46 -26.29 18.58
N GLU A 595 -0.18 -25.26 19.41
CA GLU A 595 -0.36 -23.87 19.07
C GLU A 595 0.87 -23.41 18.28
N ALA A 596 0.62 -22.64 17.22
CA ALA A 596 1.69 -22.16 16.36
C ALA A 596 2.44 -20.99 17.04
N PHE A 597 3.68 -21.21 17.49
CA PHE A 597 4.54 -20.18 18.05
C PHE A 597 5.56 -19.71 17.03
N PHE A 598 5.71 -18.42 16.92
CA PHE A 598 6.69 -17.81 16.04
C PHE A 598 7.45 -16.74 16.83
N SER A 599 8.77 -16.82 16.87
CA SER A 599 9.62 -15.84 17.55
C SER A 599 10.47 -15.08 16.56
N LEU A 600 10.68 -13.78 16.82
CA LEU A 600 11.72 -13.00 16.14
C LEU A 600 13.10 -13.35 16.71
N ALA A 601 14.13 -13.17 15.91
CA ALA A 601 15.49 -13.10 16.42
C ALA A 601 15.57 -11.88 17.36
N GLY A 602 15.60 -12.10 18.68
CA GLY A 602 15.62 -11.02 19.67
C GLY A 602 14.51 -11.02 20.71
N GLY A 603 13.57 -12.00 20.71
CA GLY A 603 12.69 -12.26 21.86
C GLY A 603 11.25 -11.81 21.76
N SER A 604 10.83 -11.06 20.76
CA SER A 604 9.41 -10.75 20.49
C SER A 604 8.85 -11.66 19.40
N GLY A 605 7.54 -11.97 19.46
CA GLY A 605 6.92 -12.87 18.50
C GLY A 605 5.40 -12.75 18.46
N LEU A 606 4.81 -13.66 17.70
CA LEU A 606 3.35 -13.78 17.55
C LEU A 606 2.92 -15.19 17.92
N CYS A 607 1.89 -15.28 18.76
CA CYS A 607 1.17 -16.52 18.99
C CYS A 607 -0.11 -16.51 18.15
N VAL A 608 -0.28 -17.52 17.32
CA VAL A 608 -1.50 -17.78 16.55
C VAL A 608 -2.20 -18.98 17.17
N ILE A 609 -3.33 -18.76 17.81
CA ILE A 609 -4.08 -19.78 18.54
C ILE A 609 -5.41 -20.00 17.84
N THR A 610 -5.76 -21.25 17.58
CA THR A 610 -7.05 -21.62 17.02
C THR A 610 -7.87 -22.36 18.03
N ALA A 611 -9.19 -22.17 18.03
CA ALA A 611 -10.07 -22.98 18.83
C ALA A 611 -9.94 -24.46 18.43
N GLU A 612 -9.95 -25.38 19.40
CA GLU A 612 -9.96 -26.81 19.15
C GLU A 612 -11.08 -27.17 18.16
N ASN A 613 -10.69 -27.57 16.98
CA ASN A 613 -11.59 -27.99 15.93
C ASN A 613 -10.94 -29.11 15.10
N GLU A 614 -11.43 -30.31 15.28
CA GLU A 614 -10.90 -31.52 14.63
C GLU A 614 -11.11 -31.54 13.10
N THR A 615 -11.95 -30.66 12.58
CA THR A 615 -12.29 -30.65 11.15
C THR A 615 -11.33 -29.83 10.29
N TRP A 616 -10.51 -28.94 10.89
CA TRP A 616 -9.54 -28.12 10.18
C TRP A 616 -8.14 -28.70 10.30
N ALA A 617 -7.59 -29.18 9.19
CA ALA A 617 -6.19 -29.59 9.11
C ALA A 617 -5.29 -28.36 9.09
N ARG A 618 -4.17 -28.44 9.80
CA ARG A 618 -3.14 -27.40 9.87
C ARG A 618 -1.84 -27.87 9.27
N ASP A 619 -1.21 -27.04 8.45
CA ASP A 619 0.16 -27.22 7.96
C ASP A 619 0.93 -25.89 7.90
N ILE A 620 2.25 -25.97 7.80
CA ILE A 620 3.12 -24.81 7.56
C ILE A 620 3.67 -24.95 6.16
N ARG A 621 3.38 -23.98 5.31
CA ARG A 621 3.82 -23.92 3.92
C ARG A 621 4.96 -22.92 3.77
N ARG A 622 5.81 -23.15 2.81
CA ARG A 622 6.83 -22.19 2.40
C ARG A 622 6.34 -21.49 1.14
N GLU A 623 6.17 -20.18 1.24
CA GLU A 623 5.69 -19.33 0.16
C GLU A 623 6.64 -18.15 -0.04
N TRP A 624 6.30 -17.25 -0.93
CA TRP A 624 7.13 -16.13 -1.31
C TRP A 624 6.61 -14.81 -0.78
N PHE A 625 7.53 -13.97 -0.35
CA PHE A 625 7.38 -12.56 -0.02
C PHE A 625 8.29 -11.73 -0.92
N SER A 626 7.78 -10.63 -1.46
CA SER A 626 8.56 -9.69 -2.27
C SER A 626 8.71 -8.37 -1.51
N PRO A 627 9.87 -8.09 -0.90
CA PRO A 627 10.12 -6.83 -0.21
C PRO A 627 10.28 -5.65 -1.16
N VAL A 628 10.53 -5.90 -2.43
CA VAL A 628 10.68 -4.93 -3.51
C VAL A 628 10.59 -5.66 -4.85
N TYR A 629 10.10 -4.98 -5.87
CA TYR A 629 10.04 -5.49 -7.24
C TYR A 629 11.35 -6.15 -7.68
N GLY A 630 11.29 -7.37 -8.20
CA GLY A 630 12.44 -8.14 -8.67
C GLY A 630 13.15 -8.98 -7.61
N ARG A 631 12.77 -8.87 -6.34
CA ARG A 631 13.34 -9.68 -5.25
C ARG A 631 12.26 -10.46 -4.53
N LYS A 632 12.53 -11.69 -4.21
CA LYS A 632 11.65 -12.52 -3.39
C LYS A 632 12.41 -13.29 -2.33
N GLU A 633 11.78 -13.45 -1.18
CA GLU A 633 12.27 -14.15 -0.01
C GLU A 633 11.27 -15.22 0.41
N VAL A 634 11.75 -16.26 1.04
CA VAL A 634 10.88 -17.33 1.54
C VAL A 634 10.31 -16.91 2.88
N LEU A 635 8.99 -17.05 3.05
CA LEU A 635 8.32 -16.93 4.33
C LEU A 635 7.56 -18.22 4.68
N ASN A 636 7.13 -18.30 5.93
CA ASN A 636 6.27 -19.38 6.41
C ASN A 636 4.80 -18.88 6.38
N VAL A 637 3.93 -19.73 5.85
CA VAL A 637 2.47 -19.51 5.88
C VAL A 637 1.86 -20.57 6.76
N LEU A 638 1.20 -20.14 7.81
CA LEU A 638 0.36 -21.01 8.59
C LEU A 638 -0.98 -21.18 7.85
N HIS A 639 -1.23 -22.40 7.41
CA HIS A 639 -2.39 -22.74 6.62
C HIS A 639 -3.35 -23.63 7.41
N PHE A 640 -4.63 -23.32 7.30
CA PHE A 640 -5.73 -24.13 7.81
C PHE A 640 -6.68 -24.50 6.67
N GLY A 641 -6.96 -25.77 6.51
CA GLY A 641 -7.79 -26.27 5.42
C GLY A 641 -8.85 -27.25 5.87
N THR A 642 -10.04 -27.18 5.30
CA THR A 642 -11.11 -28.13 5.53
C THR A 642 -11.99 -28.30 4.29
N VAL A 643 -12.80 -29.36 4.27
CA VAL A 643 -13.97 -29.51 3.38
C VAL A 643 -15.19 -29.61 4.27
N ALA A 644 -16.03 -28.58 4.25
CA ALA A 644 -17.16 -28.46 5.15
C ALA A 644 -18.47 -28.11 4.42
N ALA A 645 -19.57 -28.55 4.99
CA ALA A 645 -20.91 -28.05 4.62
C ALA A 645 -21.09 -26.65 5.19
N LEU A 646 -21.65 -25.74 4.38
CA LEU A 646 -21.90 -24.37 4.81
C LEU A 646 -23.23 -24.22 5.56
N PRO A 647 -23.35 -23.31 6.56
CA PRO A 647 -22.33 -22.36 6.99
C PRO A 647 -21.18 -23.03 7.78
N ALA A 648 -19.96 -22.49 7.60
CA ALA A 648 -18.79 -22.94 8.34
C ALA A 648 -18.01 -21.75 8.88
N GLU A 649 -17.43 -21.89 10.07
CA GLU A 649 -16.66 -20.84 10.71
C GLU A 649 -15.28 -21.32 11.18
N PHE A 650 -14.37 -20.36 11.29
CA PHE A 650 -13.04 -20.55 11.85
C PHE A 650 -12.66 -19.35 12.72
N VAL A 651 -12.14 -19.61 13.92
CA VAL A 651 -11.79 -18.55 14.86
C VAL A 651 -10.30 -18.65 15.22
N THR A 652 -9.60 -17.53 15.03
CA THR A 652 -8.18 -17.39 15.33
C THR A 652 -7.96 -16.27 16.32
N LEU A 653 -7.14 -16.51 17.34
CA LEU A 653 -6.67 -15.51 18.28
C LEU A 653 -5.21 -15.19 17.96
N LEU A 654 -4.92 -13.91 17.72
CA LEU A 654 -3.59 -13.39 17.42
C LEU A 654 -3.08 -12.63 18.65
N ARG A 655 -2.03 -13.13 19.29
CA ARG A 655 -1.48 -12.53 20.50
C ARG A 655 0.01 -12.24 20.33
N PRO A 656 0.43 -10.96 20.42
CA PRO A 656 1.84 -10.63 20.44
C PRO A 656 2.51 -11.18 21.70
N LEU A 657 3.69 -11.73 21.53
CA LEU A 657 4.53 -12.21 22.61
C LEU A 657 5.58 -11.14 22.93
N GLY A 658 5.67 -10.76 24.21
CA GLY A 658 6.81 -10.00 24.73
C GLY A 658 8.01 -10.92 24.99
N GLU A 659 9.08 -10.37 25.57
CA GLU A 659 10.20 -11.15 26.09
C GLU A 659 9.70 -12.09 27.19
N GLY A 660 9.40 -13.34 26.88
CA GLY A 660 8.94 -14.29 27.88
C GLY A 660 8.45 -15.60 27.30
N ARG A 661 8.25 -16.56 28.19
CA ARG A 661 7.68 -17.87 27.84
C ARG A 661 6.21 -17.71 27.48
N VAL A 662 5.81 -18.44 26.48
CA VAL A 662 4.39 -18.58 26.15
C VAL A 662 3.67 -19.20 27.34
N PRO A 663 2.64 -18.55 27.89
CA PRO A 663 1.83 -19.14 28.95
C PRO A 663 1.12 -20.40 28.43
N ALA A 664 0.88 -21.35 29.32
CA ALA A 664 -0.01 -22.46 29.03
C ALA A 664 -1.42 -21.87 28.80
N THR A 665 -1.99 -22.11 27.63
CA THR A 665 -3.28 -21.56 27.23
C THR A 665 -4.20 -22.66 26.72
N THR A 666 -5.49 -22.46 26.87
CA THR A 666 -6.51 -23.28 26.19
C THR A 666 -7.42 -22.33 25.41
N PHE A 667 -7.80 -22.75 24.22
CA PHE A 667 -8.79 -22.05 23.43
C PHE A 667 -9.76 -23.07 22.87
N ARG A 668 -11.00 -23.07 23.37
CA ARG A 668 -11.97 -24.13 23.06
C ARG A 668 -13.30 -23.56 22.54
N HIS A 669 -13.92 -24.29 21.66
CA HIS A 669 -15.30 -24.08 21.27
C HIS A 669 -16.23 -24.60 22.37
N LEU A 670 -17.17 -23.78 22.79
CA LEU A 670 -18.16 -24.14 23.80
C LEU A 670 -19.34 -24.86 23.12
N LYS A 671 -19.58 -26.13 23.47
CA LYS A 671 -20.64 -26.93 22.88
C LYS A 671 -21.99 -26.40 23.36
N THR A 672 -22.80 -25.89 22.44
CA THR A 672 -24.16 -25.40 22.73
C THR A 672 -25.18 -26.50 22.38
N ASN A 673 -25.60 -27.28 23.38
CA ASN A 673 -26.60 -28.33 23.17
C ASN A 673 -28.04 -27.82 22.97
N ALA A 674 -28.29 -26.54 23.27
CA ALA A 674 -29.64 -25.97 23.35
C ALA A 674 -29.94 -24.81 22.39
N ALA A 675 -28.94 -24.25 21.73
CA ALA A 675 -29.17 -23.11 20.82
C ALA A 675 -28.23 -23.18 19.60
N PRO A 676 -28.72 -23.77 18.49
CA PRO A 676 -27.95 -23.84 17.23
C PRO A 676 -27.64 -22.43 16.64
N GLU A 677 -28.11 -21.38 17.26
CA GLU A 677 -28.06 -20.00 16.78
C GLU A 677 -26.91 -19.17 17.39
N VAL A 678 -26.17 -19.74 18.38
CA VAL A 678 -25.05 -19.09 19.05
C VAL A 678 -23.81 -19.98 19.02
N SER A 679 -22.66 -19.41 18.63
CA SER A 679 -21.34 -20.01 18.76
C SER A 679 -20.61 -19.36 19.94
N GLY A 680 -20.07 -20.17 20.83
CA GLY A 680 -19.31 -19.69 22.01
C GLY A 680 -17.86 -20.17 21.98
N TYR A 681 -16.94 -19.32 22.44
CA TYR A 681 -15.52 -19.64 22.52
C TYR A 681 -14.96 -19.17 23.86
N ARG A 682 -14.02 -19.94 24.43
CA ARG A 682 -13.34 -19.57 25.68
C ARG A 682 -11.84 -19.73 25.53
N TYR A 683 -11.15 -18.64 25.82
CA TYR A 683 -9.71 -18.58 25.94
C TYR A 683 -9.32 -18.44 27.41
N GLU A 684 -8.44 -19.32 27.90
CA GLU A 684 -7.96 -19.32 29.28
C GLU A 684 -6.43 -19.32 29.29
N ALA A 685 -5.85 -18.50 30.16
CA ALA A 685 -4.43 -18.51 30.52
C ALA A 685 -4.32 -18.33 32.03
N ALA A 686 -3.12 -18.40 32.63
CA ALA A 686 -2.91 -18.50 34.07
C ALA A 686 -3.77 -17.54 34.92
N ASP A 687 -3.85 -16.24 34.57
CA ASP A 687 -4.55 -15.21 35.34
C ASP A 687 -5.68 -14.53 34.57
N GLU A 688 -6.09 -15.11 33.45
CA GLU A 688 -7.07 -14.49 32.57
C GLU A 688 -8.01 -15.52 31.91
N GLU A 689 -9.25 -15.10 31.72
CA GLU A 689 -10.30 -15.85 31.05
C GLU A 689 -11.09 -14.91 30.16
N HIS A 690 -11.34 -15.33 28.91
CA HIS A 690 -12.05 -14.56 27.92
C HIS A 690 -13.09 -15.44 27.24
N THR A 691 -14.34 -15.07 27.33
CA THR A 691 -15.47 -15.78 26.72
C THR A 691 -16.11 -14.90 25.64
N PHE A 692 -16.35 -15.47 24.49
CA PHE A 692 -16.92 -14.81 23.33
C PHE A 692 -18.17 -15.55 22.87
N PHE A 693 -19.24 -14.82 22.58
CA PHE A 693 -20.46 -15.35 22.00
C PHE A 693 -20.76 -14.61 20.70
N PHE A 694 -21.13 -15.38 19.70
CA PHE A 694 -21.56 -14.88 18.39
C PHE A 694 -22.93 -15.45 18.07
N ALA A 695 -23.91 -14.61 17.82
CA ALA A 695 -25.27 -15.01 17.56
C ALA A 695 -25.80 -14.47 16.22
N SER A 696 -26.92 -15.02 15.79
CA SER A 696 -27.65 -14.49 14.64
C SER A 696 -28.42 -13.22 14.99
N PRO A 697 -28.50 -12.22 14.08
CA PRO A 697 -29.18 -10.96 14.33
C PRO A 697 -30.65 -11.10 14.76
N GLY A 698 -31.06 -10.30 15.73
CA GLY A 698 -32.46 -10.13 16.13
C GLY A 698 -33.10 -11.37 16.82
N ARG A 699 -32.30 -12.28 17.36
CA ARG A 699 -32.76 -13.47 18.09
C ARG A 699 -32.16 -13.49 19.50
N ALA A 700 -33.04 -13.64 20.49
CA ALA A 700 -32.58 -13.91 21.84
C ALA A 700 -32.00 -15.32 21.94
N TRP A 701 -30.95 -15.46 22.71
CA TRP A 701 -30.21 -16.69 22.94
C TRP A 701 -29.91 -16.88 24.42
N CYS A 702 -29.69 -18.11 24.82
CA CYS A 702 -29.31 -18.49 26.16
C CYS A 702 -28.14 -19.49 26.09
N TYR A 703 -27.11 -19.27 26.88
CA TYR A 703 -26.02 -20.20 27.06
C TYR A 703 -25.60 -20.20 28.53
N GLU A 704 -25.76 -21.36 29.17
CA GLU A 704 -25.58 -21.53 30.64
C GLU A 704 -26.34 -20.47 31.43
N SER A 705 -25.66 -19.59 32.15
CA SER A 705 -26.27 -18.52 32.93
C SER A 705 -26.49 -17.22 32.15
N TRP A 706 -26.01 -17.13 30.89
CA TRP A 706 -26.13 -15.96 30.05
C TRP A 706 -27.35 -15.97 29.17
N GLU A 707 -28.08 -14.87 29.14
CA GLU A 707 -29.18 -14.59 28.22
C GLU A 707 -28.97 -13.25 27.56
N SER A 708 -29.09 -13.14 26.23
CA SER A 708 -28.95 -11.91 25.48
C SER A 708 -29.60 -12.02 24.09
N ASP A 709 -29.79 -10.88 23.42
CA ASP A 709 -30.09 -10.77 22.00
C ASP A 709 -28.94 -10.14 21.19
N ALA A 710 -27.79 -9.92 21.82
CA ALA A 710 -26.61 -9.36 21.19
C ALA A 710 -26.04 -10.27 20.13
N GLU A 711 -25.67 -9.74 18.95
CA GLU A 711 -24.94 -10.48 17.94
C GLU A 711 -23.53 -10.83 18.38
N PHE A 712 -22.93 -10.00 19.24
CA PHE A 712 -21.63 -10.24 19.84
C PHE A 712 -21.69 -9.90 21.33
N LEU A 713 -21.17 -10.80 22.15
CA LEU A 713 -20.99 -10.57 23.55
C LEU A 713 -19.64 -11.14 23.98
N TYR A 714 -18.86 -10.31 24.65
CA TYR A 714 -17.57 -10.66 25.24
C TYR A 714 -17.63 -10.44 26.73
N TRP A 715 -17.16 -11.44 27.50
CA TRP A 715 -16.89 -11.35 28.91
C TRP A 715 -15.43 -11.75 29.18
N GLY A 716 -14.66 -10.82 29.76
CA GLY A 716 -13.26 -11.04 30.09
C GLY A 716 -12.96 -10.79 31.55
N ARG A 717 -12.12 -11.67 32.12
CA ARG A 717 -11.56 -11.51 33.46
C ARG A 717 -10.04 -11.53 33.37
N ARG A 718 -9.40 -10.53 33.94
CA ARG A 718 -7.95 -10.50 34.08
C ARG A 718 -7.60 -9.99 35.49
N ARG A 719 -7.08 -10.87 36.36
CA ARG A 719 -6.90 -10.59 37.80
C ARG A 719 -8.19 -10.10 38.42
N ALA A 720 -8.18 -8.88 39.06
CA ALA A 720 -9.34 -8.25 39.66
C ALA A 720 -10.16 -7.36 38.73
N ARG A 721 -9.84 -7.34 37.41
CA ARG A 721 -10.54 -6.52 36.43
C ARG A 721 -11.44 -7.38 35.57
N HIS A 722 -12.70 -6.94 35.41
CA HIS A 722 -13.67 -7.58 34.51
C HIS A 722 -14.10 -6.60 33.43
N LEU A 723 -14.40 -7.15 32.24
CA LEU A 723 -14.79 -6.38 31.08
C LEU A 723 -15.93 -7.09 30.34
N LEU A 724 -17.04 -6.39 30.21
CA LEU A 724 -18.19 -6.83 29.40
C LEU A 724 -18.32 -5.92 28.18
N ILE A 725 -18.39 -6.52 27.00
CA ILE A 725 -18.60 -5.79 25.76
C ILE A 725 -19.72 -6.47 25.00
N SER A 726 -20.66 -5.71 24.46
CA SER A 726 -21.67 -6.22 23.56
C SER A 726 -21.85 -5.34 22.34
N TRP A 727 -22.32 -5.96 21.27
CA TRP A 727 -22.70 -5.27 20.04
C TRP A 727 -24.04 -5.79 19.50
N ASN A 728 -24.87 -4.86 19.06
CA ASN A 728 -26.18 -5.08 18.48
C ASN A 728 -27.11 -5.93 19.38
N GLY A 729 -27.18 -5.54 20.65
CA GLY A 729 -28.03 -6.17 21.65
C GLY A 729 -28.86 -5.15 22.44
N SER A 730 -30.05 -5.55 22.85
CA SER A 730 -30.96 -4.71 23.66
C SER A 730 -30.98 -5.12 25.13
N PHE A 731 -30.54 -6.34 25.46
CA PHE A 731 -30.43 -6.76 26.85
C PHE A 731 -29.31 -7.80 27.08
N ILE A 732 -28.81 -7.82 28.29
CA ILE A 732 -27.89 -8.84 28.79
C ILE A 732 -28.32 -9.22 30.19
N LYS A 733 -28.49 -10.52 30.44
CA LYS A 733 -28.72 -11.08 31.77
C LYS A 733 -27.68 -12.14 32.05
N ALA A 734 -27.32 -12.30 33.32
CA ALA A 734 -26.49 -13.40 33.78
C ALA A 734 -26.93 -13.85 35.18
N ALA A 735 -26.91 -15.16 35.42
CA ALA A 735 -27.36 -15.78 36.67
C ALA A 735 -28.76 -15.31 37.11
N GLY A 736 -29.67 -15.06 36.17
CA GLY A 736 -31.05 -14.60 36.45
C GLY A 736 -31.19 -13.10 36.71
N HIS A 737 -30.07 -12.33 36.74
CA HIS A 737 -30.06 -10.88 36.95
C HIS A 737 -29.97 -10.13 35.63
N SER A 738 -30.75 -9.04 35.48
CA SER A 738 -30.61 -8.12 34.36
C SER A 738 -29.40 -7.23 34.58
N LEU A 739 -28.41 -7.32 33.72
CA LEU A 739 -27.20 -6.52 33.84
C LEU A 739 -27.30 -5.22 33.06
N ILE A 740 -27.83 -5.35 31.85
CA ILE A 740 -27.94 -4.26 30.87
C ILE A 740 -29.30 -4.38 30.18
N SER A 741 -29.93 -3.24 29.94
CA SER A 741 -31.09 -3.13 29.05
C SER A 741 -31.09 -1.80 28.32
N CYS A 742 -31.58 -1.82 27.08
CA CYS A 742 -31.73 -0.67 26.21
C CYS A 742 -32.95 -0.83 25.30
N PRO A 743 -33.76 0.22 25.05
CA PRO A 743 -34.93 0.12 24.18
C PRO A 743 -34.65 -0.30 22.74
N GLN A 744 -33.43 -0.03 22.26
CA GLN A 744 -32.98 -0.38 20.93
C GLN A 744 -31.62 -1.10 20.99
N PRO A 745 -31.35 -2.04 20.06
CA PRO A 745 -30.03 -2.67 19.99
C PRO A 745 -28.90 -1.66 19.90
N THR A 746 -27.89 -1.83 20.73
CA THR A 746 -26.77 -0.89 20.85
C THR A 746 -25.47 -1.65 21.12
N TRP A 747 -24.33 -0.93 21.17
CA TRP A 747 -23.12 -1.48 21.75
C TRP A 747 -22.90 -0.90 23.15
N CYS A 748 -22.29 -1.68 24.01
CA CYS A 748 -21.84 -1.21 25.31
C CYS A 748 -20.51 -1.82 25.71
N GLU A 749 -19.79 -1.09 26.55
CA GLU A 749 -18.54 -1.48 27.20
C GLU A 749 -18.69 -1.20 28.69
N VAL A 750 -18.55 -2.22 29.54
CA VAL A 750 -18.60 -2.10 30.99
C VAL A 750 -17.28 -2.61 31.56
N SER A 751 -16.58 -1.77 32.29
CA SER A 751 -15.36 -2.12 33.03
C SER A 751 -15.65 -2.14 34.52
N ILE A 752 -15.27 -3.21 35.20
CA ILE A 752 -15.42 -3.39 36.63
C ILE A 752 -14.05 -3.60 37.26
N GLN A 753 -13.64 -2.73 38.15
CA GLN A 753 -12.37 -2.82 38.85
C GLN A 753 -12.51 -2.23 40.26
N ASP A 754 -12.09 -2.97 41.29
CA ASP A 754 -12.08 -2.51 42.70
C ASP A 754 -13.43 -1.88 43.11
N ASP A 755 -14.56 -2.54 42.80
CA ASP A 755 -15.95 -2.08 43.03
C ASP A 755 -16.38 -0.87 42.16
N ALA A 756 -15.52 -0.25 41.39
CA ALA A 756 -15.91 0.78 40.43
C ALA A 756 -16.47 0.15 39.14
N VAL A 757 -17.63 0.64 38.70
CA VAL A 757 -18.27 0.26 37.45
C VAL A 757 -18.25 1.46 36.50
N GLU A 758 -17.57 1.33 35.38
CA GLU A 758 -17.57 2.32 34.31
C GLU A 758 -18.32 1.78 33.10
N VAL A 759 -19.27 2.56 32.60
CA VAL A 759 -20.11 2.19 31.45
C VAL A 759 -19.93 3.18 30.32
N SER A 760 -19.81 2.69 29.11
CA SER A 760 -19.87 3.47 27.87
C SER A 760 -20.66 2.74 26.79
N GLY A 761 -21.31 3.48 25.91
CA GLY A 761 -22.13 2.93 24.84
C GLY A 761 -22.65 4.00 23.90
N SER A 762 -23.30 3.58 22.82
CA SER A 762 -23.84 4.52 21.81
C SER A 762 -25.21 5.11 22.20
N SER A 763 -25.88 4.60 23.23
CA SER A 763 -27.21 5.08 23.63
C SER A 763 -27.19 5.75 25.00
N ALA A 764 -27.88 6.89 25.10
CA ALA A 764 -28.12 7.58 26.38
C ALA A 764 -29.14 6.84 27.27
N ASP A 765 -29.96 5.96 26.66
CA ASP A 765 -31.01 5.18 27.33
C ASP A 765 -30.52 3.82 27.86
N LEU A 766 -29.21 3.63 27.92
CA LEU A 766 -28.60 2.42 28.42
C LEU A 766 -28.77 2.34 29.95
N LEU A 767 -29.53 1.35 30.39
CA LEU A 767 -29.76 1.08 31.82
C LEU A 767 -28.83 -0.05 32.26
N THR A 768 -28.18 0.15 33.41
CA THR A 768 -27.26 -0.83 33.98
C THR A 768 -27.62 -1.09 35.46
N ASP A 769 -27.61 -2.35 35.86
CA ASP A 769 -27.68 -2.73 37.29
C ASP A 769 -26.23 -2.93 37.79
N GLU A 770 -25.68 -1.85 38.39
CA GLU A 770 -24.30 -1.87 38.88
C GLU A 770 -24.09 -2.91 39.99
N GLN A 771 -25.12 -3.14 40.86
CA GLN A 771 -24.98 -4.14 41.93
C GLN A 771 -24.93 -5.55 41.37
N ALA A 772 -25.75 -5.85 40.37
CA ALA A 772 -25.72 -7.13 39.68
C ALA A 772 -24.38 -7.34 38.94
N LEU A 773 -23.84 -6.30 38.31
CA LEU A 773 -22.52 -6.31 37.66
C LEU A 773 -21.40 -6.59 38.64
N ARG A 774 -21.41 -5.95 39.82
CA ARG A 774 -20.43 -6.22 40.89
C ARG A 774 -20.53 -7.64 41.41
N ASN A 775 -21.74 -8.15 41.63
CA ASN A 775 -21.99 -9.50 42.13
C ASN A 775 -21.40 -10.55 41.18
N ILE A 776 -21.61 -10.43 39.86
CA ILE A 776 -21.04 -11.36 38.87
C ILE A 776 -19.50 -11.28 38.83
N ALA A 777 -18.91 -10.11 39.09
CA ALA A 777 -17.46 -9.95 39.17
C ALA A 777 -16.86 -10.57 40.44
N VAL A 778 -17.62 -10.66 41.52
CA VAL A 778 -17.15 -11.20 42.81
C VAL A 778 -17.39 -12.71 42.92
N ASP A 779 -18.44 -13.25 42.32
CA ASP A 779 -18.73 -14.68 42.36
C ASP A 779 -17.59 -15.49 41.73
N ARG A 780 -16.69 -15.98 42.59
CA ARG A 780 -15.70 -17.00 42.28
C ARG A 780 -16.44 -18.30 42.01
N GLU A 781 -16.69 -18.58 40.76
CA GLU A 781 -17.40 -19.77 40.24
C GLU A 781 -18.92 -19.67 40.21
N PRO A 782 -19.55 -19.51 39.03
CA PRO A 782 -20.70 -20.35 38.76
C PRO A 782 -20.19 -21.80 38.71
N ALA A 783 -20.56 -22.59 39.69
CA ALA A 783 -20.12 -23.99 39.86
C ALA A 783 -20.28 -24.77 38.53
N TRP A 784 -19.19 -25.00 37.83
CA TRP A 784 -19.10 -25.87 36.65
C TRP A 784 -19.12 -27.33 37.15
N THR A 785 -20.24 -27.80 37.71
CA THR A 785 -20.40 -29.22 38.00
C THR A 785 -20.60 -29.96 36.67
N SER A 786 -19.58 -30.78 36.36
CA SER A 786 -19.76 -31.87 35.39
C SER A 786 -21.09 -32.60 35.62
N PRO A 787 -21.83 -32.96 34.58
CA PRO A 787 -23.06 -33.72 34.79
C PRO A 787 -22.74 -34.99 35.60
N VAL A 788 -23.31 -35.07 36.79
CA VAL A 788 -23.22 -36.20 37.67
C VAL A 788 -23.64 -37.45 36.87
N ALA A 789 -22.72 -38.39 36.75
CA ALA A 789 -23.03 -39.73 36.25
C ALA A 789 -24.18 -40.30 37.11
N GLY A 790 -25.29 -40.59 36.51
CA GLY A 790 -26.44 -41.23 37.15
C GLY A 790 -26.05 -42.57 37.75
N PRO A 791 -26.71 -43.01 38.82
CA PRO A 791 -26.32 -44.23 39.55
C PRO A 791 -26.44 -45.47 38.65
N SER A 792 -25.39 -46.25 38.58
CA SER A 792 -25.40 -47.61 38.04
C SER A 792 -26.38 -48.47 38.78
N GLN A 793 -27.49 -48.81 38.16
CA GLN A 793 -28.28 -49.94 38.64
C GLN A 793 -27.56 -51.24 38.36
N GLY A 794 -27.11 -51.88 39.42
CA GLY A 794 -26.61 -53.24 39.36
C GLY A 794 -27.72 -54.21 39.11
N ARG A 795 -27.57 -55.05 38.14
CA ARG A 795 -27.71 -56.49 38.15
C ARG A 795 -27.33 -57.09 36.80
#